data_4e874427cd468470245a33fea5972b9a
#
_entry.id   4e874427cd468470245a33fea5972b9a
#
_cell.length_a   1.000
_cell.length_b   1.000
_cell.length_c   1.000
_cell.angle_alpha   90.00
_cell.angle_beta   90.00
_cell.angle_gamma   90.00
#
_symmetry.space_group_name_H-M   'P 1'
#
loop_
_entity.id
_entity.type
_entity.pdbx_description
1 polymer ?
#
loop_
_entity_poly.entity_id
_entity_poly.type
_entity_poly.pdbx_seq_one_letter_code
_entity_poly.pdbx_strand_id
1 'polypeptide(L)'
;MRRHCRLWWPMQLLSNEESSSSILLGWFVTCSPSSLDIIVAFTCSEVLLSSYSPGIEGIIHGTCGSMPSVLEDKSKFSVLGLCVTDPTTSNGLMNGAEDDKKKFSEFGNALQEGDTDRKNNSRSCCCFQLDGSLRKSSQYVLGRSNWVLLMFDSPEQTDVGIHRLPKLHHIHWNGLTVSQYDVHVIIYETPSYGAHHFSLCHPGSNEKAKTSIKNPKWVDELHKKQQFIELDTITLAINCTAAAKRIFETHLVPRRSLSQLSIFPMLYVVTGHLFSKFWASISTMLYIVLQFFQTHFNYESESWVYGTSTNVFIKTAWINMRIRCCQILYWPIFLWENDLRSQSCVEYVEKAAMHRHSMWSTLVVDVLLGNLVGWALLYHAESVCLSVLNFMHGFSTFLRSGCVWLMGNPAGFKLNAELAGVLGMASLNAVQIWSTLWIFVGYIFNYIIQGLSVLGILCGFTVPAALVIDMIALATLHISALHWFISLVYSSQIQALAALWRLFRGRKWNPLRQRLDSFDYTVKQHIVGSLLFTPLLLLLPTTSVFYIFFSIMDTTINLVCLLIEVTISVIHVTPYTKIFLWLVRPRRFPSGIWLEIIGCQSNSTASPSTDITDEMTSYKESLHVKDFNREKSSNLVSALHSNYLSLGKIISPHYKHVFLGVSGSTISTVAHGILIGQRMPSMRGTLLPSPMPWTSMHYKEYWRVCHDSLIACFR
;
A
#
# COMPACT_ATOMS: atom_id res chain seq x y z
N MET A 1 -29.44 27.95 17.86
CA MET A 1 -28.19 27.49 17.18
C MET A 1 -28.55 27.11 15.77
N ARG A 2 -27.93 27.73 14.77
CA ARG A 2 -28.08 27.29 13.37
C ARG A 2 -27.53 25.89 13.23
N ARG A 3 -28.24 25.04 12.50
CA ARG A 3 -27.82 23.67 12.19
C ARG A 3 -27.22 23.64 10.79
N HIS A 4 -26.14 22.89 10.61
CA HIS A 4 -25.49 22.71 9.32
C HIS A 4 -25.89 21.36 8.73
N CYS A 5 -26.40 21.36 7.49
CA CYS A 5 -26.76 20.15 6.76
C CYS A 5 -25.90 20.05 5.50
N ARG A 6 -25.15 18.97 5.34
CA ARG A 6 -24.44 18.67 4.12
C ARG A 6 -25.14 17.55 3.39
N LEU A 7 -25.56 17.82 2.15
CA LEU A 7 -26.19 16.85 1.26
C LEU A 7 -25.18 16.38 0.22
N TRP A 8 -24.76 15.13 0.32
CA TRP A 8 -23.86 14.49 -0.63
C TRP A 8 -24.69 13.86 -1.74
N TRP A 9 -24.60 14.42 -2.97
CA TRP A 9 -25.44 14.07 -4.08
C TRP A 9 -24.67 13.42 -5.22
N PRO A 10 -25.09 12.22 -5.73
CA PRO A 10 -24.42 11.57 -6.86
C PRO A 10 -24.63 12.35 -8.16
N MET A 11 -23.55 12.59 -8.92
CA MET A 11 -23.60 13.30 -10.20
C MET A 11 -24.55 12.63 -11.21
N GLN A 12 -24.63 11.29 -11.19
CA GLN A 12 -25.49 10.54 -12.11
C GLN A 12 -26.98 10.80 -11.92
N LEU A 13 -27.39 11.25 -10.75
CA LEU A 13 -28.81 11.60 -10.49
C LEU A 13 -29.19 12.98 -11.01
N LEU A 14 -28.22 13.78 -11.49
CA LEU A 14 -28.49 15.08 -12.10
C LEU A 14 -29.03 14.97 -13.53
N SER A 15 -28.79 13.84 -14.20
CA SER A 15 -29.17 13.59 -15.60
C SER A 15 -30.45 12.76 -15.76
N ASN A 16 -30.98 12.18 -14.67
CA ASN A 16 -32.16 11.33 -14.77
C ASN A 16 -33.43 12.15 -14.86
N GLU A 17 -34.17 12.00 -15.98
CA GLU A 17 -35.46 12.61 -16.25
C GLU A 17 -36.66 11.86 -15.66
N GLU A 18 -36.42 10.78 -14.91
CA GLU A 18 -37.47 9.80 -14.54
C GLU A 18 -38.21 10.14 -13.25
N SER A 19 -39.51 10.04 -13.34
CA SER A 19 -40.60 9.91 -12.34
C SER A 19 -40.87 11.08 -11.40
N SER A 20 -42.15 11.35 -11.22
CA SER A 20 -42.72 12.43 -10.37
C SER A 20 -42.38 12.28 -8.88
N SER A 21 -42.06 11.07 -8.41
CA SER A 21 -41.61 10.81 -7.03
C SER A 21 -40.64 9.64 -6.94
N SER A 22 -39.55 9.83 -6.19
CA SER A 22 -38.55 8.78 -5.96
C SER A 22 -38.15 8.71 -4.49
N ILE A 23 -37.90 7.48 -4.00
CA ILE A 23 -37.42 7.21 -2.66
C ILE A 23 -35.89 7.31 -2.66
N LEU A 24 -35.35 8.06 -1.70
CA LEU A 24 -33.91 8.23 -1.50
C LEU A 24 -33.36 7.17 -0.56
N LEU A 25 -32.27 6.52 -0.95
CA LEU A 25 -31.58 5.49 -0.16
C LEU A 25 -30.12 5.91 0.07
N GLY A 26 -29.61 5.61 1.28
CA GLY A 26 -28.25 5.98 1.67
C GLY A 26 -28.01 5.98 3.18
N TRP A 27 -27.20 6.93 3.66
CA TRP A 27 -26.77 7.00 5.06
C TRP A 27 -26.97 8.37 5.67
N PHE A 28 -27.37 8.40 6.94
CA PHE A 28 -27.31 9.57 7.80
C PHE A 28 -26.07 9.48 8.69
N VAL A 29 -25.15 10.45 8.59
CA VAL A 29 -23.97 10.54 9.45
C VAL A 29 -24.08 11.77 10.32
N THR A 30 -24.19 11.56 11.64
CA THR A 30 -24.26 12.65 12.63
C THR A 30 -22.84 12.97 13.11
N CYS A 31 -22.29 14.09 12.65
CA CYS A 31 -20.94 14.51 13.04
C CYS A 31 -20.93 15.28 14.38
N SER A 32 -22.03 15.99 14.68
CA SER A 32 -22.21 16.73 15.94
C SER A 32 -23.71 16.96 16.18
N PRO A 33 -24.12 17.37 17.39
CA PRO A 33 -25.52 17.71 17.65
C PRO A 33 -26.08 18.82 16.75
N SER A 34 -25.22 19.60 16.09
CA SER A 34 -25.57 20.69 15.21
C SER A 34 -25.26 20.44 13.72
N SER A 35 -24.60 19.32 13.36
CA SER A 35 -24.17 19.00 12.00
C SER A 35 -24.63 17.60 11.57
N LEU A 36 -25.33 17.54 10.43
CA LEU A 36 -25.85 16.33 9.81
C LEU A 36 -25.32 16.19 8.38
N ASP A 37 -24.76 15.04 8.06
CA ASP A 37 -24.41 14.64 6.71
C ASP A 37 -25.40 13.63 6.16
N ILE A 38 -25.96 13.92 5.01
CA ILE A 38 -26.92 13.07 4.29
C ILE A 38 -26.23 12.58 3.04
N ILE A 39 -25.90 11.29 2.99
CA ILE A 39 -25.20 10.69 1.83
C ILE A 39 -26.24 9.90 1.04
N VAL A 40 -26.63 10.44 -0.11
CA VAL A 40 -27.54 9.79 -1.04
C VAL A 40 -26.75 8.81 -1.89
N ALA A 41 -27.11 7.53 -1.83
CA ALA A 41 -26.45 6.50 -2.64
C ALA A 41 -27.09 6.39 -4.03
N PHE A 42 -28.42 6.24 -4.07
CA PHE A 42 -29.21 6.15 -5.29
C PHE A 42 -30.69 6.43 -4.99
N THR A 43 -31.47 6.59 -6.05
CA THR A 43 -32.93 6.74 -5.99
C THR A 43 -33.61 5.48 -6.49
N CYS A 44 -34.78 5.19 -5.95
CA CYS A 44 -35.60 4.07 -6.40
C CYS A 44 -37.04 4.55 -6.64
N SER A 45 -37.64 4.14 -7.78
CA SER A 45 -39.04 4.43 -8.08
C SER A 45 -39.95 3.61 -7.19
N GLU A 46 -41.04 4.22 -6.70
CA GLU A 46 -42.05 3.58 -5.86
C GLU A 46 -42.71 2.38 -6.55
N VAL A 47 -42.90 2.45 -7.87
CA VAL A 47 -43.53 1.39 -8.67
C VAL A 47 -42.77 0.07 -8.59
N LEU A 48 -41.44 0.13 -8.52
CA LEU A 48 -40.59 -1.04 -8.38
C LEU A 48 -40.70 -1.69 -7.00
N LEU A 49 -41.02 -0.92 -5.97
CA LEU A 49 -41.08 -1.38 -4.58
C LEU A 49 -42.46 -1.96 -4.21
N SER A 50 -43.53 -1.48 -4.83
CA SER A 50 -44.90 -1.94 -4.55
C SER A 50 -45.17 -3.35 -5.07
N SER A 51 -44.35 -3.88 -6.00
CA SER A 51 -44.49 -5.21 -6.57
C SER A 51 -43.80 -6.32 -5.76
N TYR A 52 -43.10 -6.00 -4.66
CA TYR A 52 -42.30 -6.96 -3.91
C TYR A 52 -42.85 -7.27 -2.53
N SER A 53 -43.06 -8.59 -2.23
CA SER A 53 -43.30 -9.14 -0.91
C SER A 53 -42.02 -9.83 -0.42
N PRO A 54 -41.17 -9.18 0.30
CA PRO A 54 -41.14 -9.00 1.76
C PRO A 54 -40.86 -7.56 2.21
N GLY A 55 -41.38 -6.55 1.55
CA GLY A 55 -41.26 -5.17 1.97
C GLY A 55 -39.83 -4.59 1.89
N ILE A 56 -39.77 -3.29 1.74
CA ILE A 56 -38.50 -2.51 1.67
C ILE A 56 -37.52 -2.82 2.82
N GLU A 57 -38.04 -3.08 4.01
CA GLU A 57 -37.23 -3.31 5.21
C GLU A 57 -36.40 -4.60 5.16
N GLY A 58 -36.95 -5.67 4.58
CA GLY A 58 -36.21 -6.92 4.39
C GLY A 58 -35.03 -6.75 3.41
N ILE A 59 -35.24 -5.98 2.33
CA ILE A 59 -34.19 -5.67 1.34
C ILE A 59 -33.12 -4.78 1.96
N ILE A 60 -33.51 -3.76 2.72
CA ILE A 60 -32.58 -2.87 3.42
C ILE A 60 -31.74 -3.66 4.42
N HIS A 61 -32.37 -4.55 5.21
CA HIS A 61 -31.66 -5.38 6.18
C HIS A 61 -30.65 -6.32 5.50
N GLY A 62 -31.03 -6.93 4.38
CA GLY A 62 -30.12 -7.76 3.57
C GLY A 62 -28.95 -6.95 2.99
N THR A 63 -29.21 -5.70 2.56
CA THR A 63 -28.18 -4.79 2.06
C THR A 63 -27.25 -4.33 3.19
N CYS A 64 -27.79 -4.00 4.38
CA CYS A 64 -27.00 -3.67 5.57
C CYS A 64 -26.01 -4.77 5.93
N GLY A 65 -26.45 -6.01 6.08
CA GLY A 65 -25.58 -7.12 6.47
C GLY A 65 -24.45 -7.45 5.48
N SER A 66 -24.48 -6.83 4.29
CA SER A 66 -23.43 -6.95 3.29
C SER A 66 -22.48 -5.76 3.26
N MET A 67 -22.69 -4.74 4.11
CA MET A 67 -21.83 -3.55 4.19
C MET A 67 -20.66 -3.77 5.15
N PRO A 68 -19.55 -2.98 5.04
CA PRO A 68 -18.44 -3.06 6.00
C PRO A 68 -18.90 -2.79 7.43
N SER A 69 -18.51 -3.64 8.38
CA SER A 69 -18.86 -3.50 9.80
C SER A 69 -18.50 -2.12 10.38
N VAL A 70 -17.37 -1.56 9.95
CA VAL A 70 -16.94 -0.20 10.36
C VAL A 70 -17.92 0.89 9.97
N LEU A 71 -18.66 0.71 8.86
CA LEU A 71 -19.69 1.64 8.43
C LEU A 71 -21.01 1.37 9.18
N GLU A 72 -21.37 0.10 9.38
CA GLU A 72 -22.58 -0.32 10.10
C GLU A 72 -22.60 0.17 11.54
N ASP A 73 -21.45 0.13 12.23
CA ASP A 73 -21.31 0.60 13.61
C ASP A 73 -21.60 2.10 13.76
N LYS A 74 -21.30 2.90 12.73
CA LYS A 74 -21.43 4.36 12.75
C LYS A 74 -22.71 4.87 12.09
N SER A 75 -23.12 4.23 10.99
CA SER A 75 -24.28 4.65 10.19
C SER A 75 -24.87 3.48 9.44
N LYS A 76 -26.17 3.23 9.62
CA LYS A 76 -26.88 2.15 8.94
C LYS A 76 -27.45 2.63 7.61
N PHE A 77 -27.36 1.78 6.59
CA PHE A 77 -28.03 2.01 5.32
C PHE A 77 -29.54 2.05 5.51
N SER A 78 -30.20 3.09 5.04
CA SER A 78 -31.63 3.30 5.29
C SER A 78 -32.30 4.12 4.18
N VAL A 79 -33.64 4.18 4.24
CA VAL A 79 -34.38 5.16 3.48
C VAL A 79 -34.13 6.54 4.07
N LEU A 80 -33.64 7.45 3.27
CA LEU A 80 -33.34 8.83 3.67
C LEU A 80 -34.57 9.74 3.59
N GLY A 81 -35.43 9.53 2.60
CA GLY A 81 -36.57 10.40 2.36
C GLY A 81 -37.15 10.27 0.97
N LEU A 82 -37.82 11.31 0.56
CA LEU A 82 -38.47 11.43 -0.74
C LEU A 82 -37.88 12.56 -1.55
N CYS A 83 -37.86 12.40 -2.87
CA CYS A 83 -37.56 13.44 -3.82
C CYS A 83 -38.76 13.60 -4.76
N VAL A 84 -39.24 14.83 -4.91
CA VAL A 84 -40.46 15.17 -5.67
C VAL A 84 -40.14 16.28 -6.65
N THR A 85 -40.67 16.20 -7.88
CA THR A 85 -40.66 17.31 -8.83
C THR A 85 -41.87 18.24 -8.55
N ASP A 86 -41.63 19.56 -8.52
CA ASP A 86 -42.65 20.55 -8.21
C ASP A 86 -43.75 20.54 -9.28
N PRO A 87 -45.03 20.25 -8.95
CA PRO A 87 -46.11 20.18 -9.94
C PRO A 87 -46.65 21.52 -10.38
N THR A 88 -46.16 22.66 -9.84
CA THR A 88 -46.82 23.97 -10.00
C THR A 88 -46.62 24.65 -11.37
N THR A 89 -45.88 24.08 -12.31
CA THR A 89 -45.56 24.68 -13.59
C THR A 89 -46.21 24.01 -14.82
N SER A 90 -46.89 22.85 -14.66
CA SER A 90 -47.49 22.15 -15.83
C SER A 90 -48.95 22.61 -16.16
N ASN A 91 -49.53 23.54 -15.40
CA ASN A 91 -50.90 24.01 -15.62
C ASN A 91 -50.96 25.49 -16.10
N GLY A 92 -50.10 25.85 -17.05
CA GLY A 92 -50.11 27.17 -17.70
C GLY A 92 -51.04 27.30 -18.88
N LEU A 93 -52.22 26.64 -18.91
CA LEU A 93 -53.29 26.89 -19.89
C LEU A 93 -54.64 26.37 -19.37
N MET A 94 -55.24 27.05 -18.38
CA MET A 94 -56.68 27.21 -18.24
C MET A 94 -56.98 28.28 -17.19
N ASN A 95 -57.73 29.26 -17.56
CA ASN A 95 -58.23 30.40 -16.78
C ASN A 95 -58.88 29.96 -15.46
N GLY A 96 -58.51 30.61 -14.36
CA GLY A 96 -59.35 30.66 -13.15
C GLY A 96 -58.75 30.02 -11.91
N ALA A 97 -57.86 30.75 -11.21
CA ALA A 97 -57.64 30.58 -9.78
C ALA A 97 -56.74 31.70 -9.23
N GLU A 98 -57.23 32.92 -9.21
CA GLU A 98 -56.65 33.99 -8.38
C GLU A 98 -56.91 33.81 -6.89
N ASP A 99 -57.79 32.86 -6.50
CA ASP A 99 -58.18 32.65 -5.11
C ASP A 99 -57.22 31.71 -4.31
N ASP A 100 -56.43 30.85 -4.96
CA ASP A 100 -55.56 29.94 -4.23
C ASP A 100 -54.20 30.56 -3.83
N LYS A 101 -53.74 31.62 -4.50
CA LYS A 101 -52.52 32.34 -4.09
C LYS A 101 -52.71 33.14 -2.78
N LYS A 102 -53.92 33.56 -2.46
CA LYS A 102 -54.22 34.26 -1.18
C LYS A 102 -54.21 33.29 0.00
N LYS A 103 -54.60 32.04 -0.16
CA LYS A 103 -54.55 31.05 0.90
C LYS A 103 -53.15 30.63 1.30
N PHE A 104 -52.19 30.66 0.39
CA PHE A 104 -50.80 30.28 0.68
C PHE A 104 -50.01 31.42 1.40
N SER A 105 -50.36 32.69 1.21
CA SER A 105 -49.74 33.82 1.89
C SER A 105 -50.33 34.09 3.30
N GLU A 106 -51.55 33.69 3.54
CA GLU A 106 -52.20 33.83 4.85
C GLU A 106 -51.71 32.79 5.88
N PHE A 107 -51.24 31.62 5.44
CA PHE A 107 -50.73 30.59 6.32
C PHE A 107 -49.32 30.86 6.92
N GLY A 108 -48.59 31.79 6.33
CA GLY A 108 -47.28 32.23 6.83
C GLY A 108 -47.36 33.20 8.03
N ASN A 109 -48.52 33.84 8.24
CA ASN A 109 -48.72 34.89 9.27
C ASN A 109 -49.49 34.43 10.50
N ALA A 110 -50.03 33.20 10.55
CA ALA A 110 -50.84 32.71 11.66
C ALA A 110 -50.08 31.94 12.75
N LEU A 111 -48.76 31.95 12.73
CA LEU A 111 -47.91 31.25 13.72
C LEU A 111 -47.18 32.17 14.70
N GLN A 112 -47.80 33.30 15.00
CA GLN A 112 -47.32 34.22 16.04
C GLN A 112 -48.47 34.58 16.98
N GLU A 113 -48.87 33.69 17.86
CA GLU A 113 -49.43 33.96 19.18
C GLU A 113 -50.01 32.67 19.75
N GLY A 114 -49.57 32.27 20.97
CA GLY A 114 -50.21 31.20 21.74
C GLY A 114 -49.29 30.19 22.36
N ASP A 115 -48.60 30.61 23.39
CA ASP A 115 -47.95 29.76 24.39
C ASP A 115 -49.05 29.14 25.26
N THR A 116 -49.25 27.81 25.15
CA THR A 116 -49.83 26.87 26.16
C THR A 116 -50.39 25.64 25.41
N ASP A 117 -49.65 24.53 25.46
CA ASP A 117 -50.09 23.14 25.56
C ASP A 117 -49.09 22.15 24.92
N ARG A 118 -48.28 21.62 25.78
CA ARG A 118 -47.13 20.78 25.43
C ARG A 118 -47.46 19.32 25.13
N LYS A 119 -48.65 18.96 24.63
CA LYS A 119 -49.03 17.52 24.50
C LYS A 119 -49.63 17.05 23.17
N ASN A 120 -49.83 17.88 22.13
CA ASN A 120 -50.43 17.40 20.86
C ASN A 120 -49.76 17.90 19.56
N ASN A 121 -48.51 18.32 19.59
CA ASN A 121 -47.85 18.97 18.43
C ASN A 121 -47.17 18.03 17.42
N SER A 122 -47.56 16.77 17.31
CA SER A 122 -47.00 15.88 16.27
C SER A 122 -47.81 15.87 14.95
N ARG A 123 -48.79 16.75 14.77
CA ARG A 123 -49.75 16.67 13.64
C ARG A 123 -49.79 17.83 12.64
N SER A 124 -48.90 18.80 12.72
CA SER A 124 -48.94 19.96 11.80
C SER A 124 -47.67 20.16 10.97
N CYS A 125 -47.18 19.09 10.34
CA CYS A 125 -46.17 19.26 9.30
C CYS A 125 -46.83 19.37 7.90
N CYS A 126 -46.34 20.27 7.04
CA CYS A 126 -46.81 20.43 5.66
C CYS A 126 -46.73 19.12 4.84
N CYS A 127 -45.94 18.16 5.26
CA CYS A 127 -45.80 16.82 4.66
C CYS A 127 -47.12 16.01 4.71
N PHE A 128 -48.06 16.35 5.59
CA PHE A 128 -49.36 15.67 5.72
C PHE A 128 -50.45 16.22 4.75
N GLN A 129 -50.15 17.37 4.11
CA GLN A 129 -51.08 18.03 3.15
C GLN A 129 -50.75 17.74 1.68
N LEU A 130 -49.68 17.00 1.41
CA LEU A 130 -49.31 16.63 0.03
C LEU A 130 -50.31 15.59 -0.51
N ASP A 131 -50.64 15.73 -1.79
CA ASP A 131 -51.65 15.00 -2.55
C ASP A 131 -51.75 13.50 -2.30
N GLY A 132 -52.91 12.89 -2.48
CA GLY A 132 -53.23 11.50 -2.19
C GLY A 132 -52.35 10.46 -2.89
N SER A 133 -51.63 10.77 -3.94
CA SER A 133 -50.63 9.92 -4.60
C SER A 133 -49.35 9.83 -3.80
N LEU A 134 -48.91 10.90 -3.16
CA LEU A 134 -47.75 10.95 -2.26
C LEU A 134 -48.00 10.31 -0.89
N ARG A 135 -49.26 10.08 -0.55
CA ARG A 135 -49.66 9.49 0.72
C ARG A 135 -49.28 8.03 0.86
N LYS A 136 -49.14 7.29 -0.26
CA LYS A 136 -48.65 5.88 -0.27
C LYS A 136 -47.10 5.83 -0.09
N SER A 137 -46.38 6.70 -0.77
CA SER A 137 -44.92 6.81 -0.65
C SER A 137 -44.49 7.28 0.74
N SER A 138 -45.27 8.19 1.33
CA SER A 138 -45.00 8.74 2.67
C SER A 138 -45.13 7.68 3.78
N GLN A 139 -45.90 6.61 3.57
CA GLN A 139 -46.08 5.57 4.58
C GLN A 139 -44.76 4.86 4.96
N TYR A 140 -43.80 4.74 4.03
CA TYR A 140 -42.47 4.15 4.28
C TYR A 140 -41.51 5.10 5.03
N VAL A 141 -41.79 6.39 5.04
CA VAL A 141 -40.95 7.43 5.61
C VAL A 141 -41.47 8.01 6.90
N LEU A 142 -42.79 8.14 7.05
CA LEU A 142 -43.47 8.80 8.18
C LEU A 142 -43.29 8.13 9.54
N GLY A 143 -42.86 6.85 9.59
CA GLY A 143 -42.58 6.14 10.83
C GLY A 143 -41.14 6.31 11.34
N ARG A 144 -40.27 7.04 10.62
CA ARG A 144 -38.85 7.15 10.95
C ARG A 144 -38.53 8.45 11.68
N SER A 145 -37.55 8.39 12.59
CA SER A 145 -37.13 9.56 13.40
C SER A 145 -36.33 10.58 12.54
N ASN A 146 -35.63 10.11 11.50
CA ASN A 146 -34.81 10.94 10.62
C ASN A 146 -35.24 10.73 9.16
N TRP A 147 -35.61 11.79 8.47
CA TRP A 147 -35.91 11.76 7.05
C TRP A 147 -35.92 13.15 6.44
N VAL A 148 -35.81 13.23 5.11
CA VAL A 148 -35.71 14.48 4.35
C VAL A 148 -36.70 14.51 3.19
N LEU A 149 -37.17 15.71 2.85
CA LEU A 149 -37.93 15.98 1.64
C LEU A 149 -37.12 16.90 0.74
N LEU A 150 -36.81 16.42 -0.48
CA LEU A 150 -36.12 17.17 -1.51
C LEU A 150 -37.11 17.51 -2.63
N MET A 151 -36.92 18.67 -3.24
CA MET A 151 -37.71 19.12 -4.39
C MET A 151 -36.77 19.49 -5.53
N PHE A 152 -37.14 19.17 -6.76
CA PHE A 152 -36.50 19.67 -7.97
C PHE A 152 -37.30 20.82 -8.59
N ASP A 153 -36.59 21.83 -9.08
CA ASP A 153 -37.20 22.87 -9.89
C ASP A 153 -37.67 22.32 -11.24
N SER A 154 -38.80 22.86 -11.75
CA SER A 154 -39.33 22.52 -13.07
C SER A 154 -38.38 22.95 -14.20
N PRO A 155 -38.32 22.18 -15.33
CA PRO A 155 -37.34 22.39 -16.40
C PRO A 155 -37.45 23.72 -17.16
N GLU A 156 -38.51 24.47 -16.97
CA GLU A 156 -38.78 25.68 -17.76
C GLU A 156 -38.02 26.95 -17.31
N GLN A 157 -37.34 26.94 -16.18
CA GLN A 157 -36.68 28.12 -15.60
C GLN A 157 -35.16 28.07 -15.55
N THR A 158 -34.50 27.05 -16.11
CA THR A 158 -33.03 26.95 -16.06
C THR A 158 -32.44 27.37 -17.40
N ASP A 159 -31.59 28.41 -17.38
CA ASP A 159 -30.69 28.78 -18.47
C ASP A 159 -29.86 27.58 -18.89
N VAL A 160 -29.63 27.48 -20.19
CA VAL A 160 -28.92 26.40 -20.86
C VAL A 160 -27.57 26.08 -20.14
N GLY A 161 -27.53 24.99 -19.42
CA GLY A 161 -26.27 24.44 -18.87
C GLY A 161 -26.20 24.20 -17.37
N ILE A 162 -27.17 24.60 -16.55
CA ILE A 162 -27.16 24.37 -15.11
C ILE A 162 -27.92 23.07 -14.81
N HIS A 163 -27.20 22.04 -14.32
CA HIS A 163 -27.80 20.79 -13.87
C HIS A 163 -28.88 21.02 -12.81
N ARG A 164 -29.97 20.23 -12.86
CA ARG A 164 -31.05 20.29 -11.87
C ARG A 164 -30.50 19.89 -10.49
N LEU A 165 -30.37 20.88 -9.59
CA LEU A 165 -29.92 20.67 -8.23
C LEU A 165 -31.10 20.41 -7.30
N PRO A 166 -31.06 19.41 -6.42
CA PRO A 166 -32.11 19.20 -5.46
C PRO A 166 -32.12 20.32 -4.42
N LYS A 167 -33.28 20.91 -4.20
CA LYS A 167 -33.52 21.86 -3.11
C LYS A 167 -34.05 21.12 -1.89
N LEU A 168 -33.47 21.39 -0.74
CA LEU A 168 -33.93 20.82 0.51
C LEU A 168 -35.18 21.60 0.97
N HIS A 169 -36.33 20.91 1.01
CA HIS A 169 -37.58 21.50 1.46
C HIS A 169 -37.64 21.51 2.99
N HIS A 170 -37.48 20.35 3.64
CA HIS A 170 -37.33 20.28 5.11
C HIS A 170 -36.71 18.96 5.57
N ILE A 171 -36.26 18.96 6.83
CA ILE A 171 -35.63 17.83 7.49
C ILE A 171 -36.39 17.50 8.78
N HIS A 172 -36.64 16.20 9.00
CA HIS A 172 -36.96 15.67 10.30
C HIS A 172 -35.70 15.06 10.92
N TRP A 173 -35.35 15.56 12.10
CA TRP A 173 -34.18 15.08 12.83
C TRP A 173 -34.57 14.74 14.26
N ASN A 174 -34.40 13.47 14.65
CA ASN A 174 -34.84 12.91 15.93
C ASN A 174 -36.34 13.18 16.21
N GLY A 175 -37.17 13.07 15.17
CA GLY A 175 -38.61 13.28 15.26
C GLY A 175 -39.07 14.74 15.30
N LEU A 176 -38.16 15.70 15.24
CA LEU A 176 -38.45 17.14 15.26
C LEU A 176 -38.17 17.75 13.87
N THR A 177 -39.08 18.61 13.40
CA THR A 177 -38.86 19.42 12.20
C THR A 177 -37.82 20.50 12.47
N VAL A 178 -36.81 20.59 11.61
CA VAL A 178 -35.79 21.63 11.70
C VAL A 178 -36.13 22.75 10.76
N SER A 179 -36.40 23.96 11.29
CA SER A 179 -36.82 25.13 10.52
C SER A 179 -35.67 26.05 10.08
N GLN A 180 -34.53 26.02 10.77
CA GLN A 180 -33.38 26.87 10.46
C GLN A 180 -32.13 26.02 10.26
N TYR A 181 -31.64 25.93 9.03
CA TYR A 181 -30.44 25.19 8.65
C TYR A 181 -29.73 25.87 7.46
N ASP A 182 -28.42 25.75 7.44
CA ASP A 182 -27.60 26.10 6.29
C ASP A 182 -27.35 24.82 5.49
N VAL A 183 -27.62 24.86 4.18
CA VAL A 183 -27.45 23.70 3.29
C VAL A 183 -26.19 23.83 2.47
N HIS A 184 -25.37 22.78 2.50
CA HIS A 184 -24.26 22.64 1.59
C HIS A 184 -24.47 21.39 0.74
N VAL A 185 -24.75 21.57 -0.54
CA VAL A 185 -24.90 20.46 -1.50
C VAL A 185 -23.54 20.15 -2.09
N ILE A 186 -23.09 18.91 -1.92
CA ILE A 186 -21.79 18.42 -2.41
C ILE A 186 -22.07 17.35 -3.46
N ILE A 187 -21.72 17.65 -4.71
CA ILE A 187 -21.88 16.74 -5.84
C ILE A 187 -20.66 15.83 -5.91
N TYR A 188 -20.88 14.51 -6.01
CA TYR A 188 -19.79 13.54 -6.15
C TYR A 188 -20.04 12.55 -7.29
N GLU A 189 -18.98 12.12 -7.94
CA GLU A 189 -19.00 11.02 -8.92
C GLU A 189 -19.04 9.68 -8.16
N THR A 190 -20.03 8.80 -8.44
CA THR A 190 -20.13 7.51 -7.75
C THR A 190 -18.95 6.64 -8.09
N PRO A 191 -18.18 6.19 -7.07
CA PRO A 191 -17.03 5.33 -7.28
C PRO A 191 -17.45 3.98 -7.89
N SER A 192 -16.67 3.53 -8.86
CA SER A 192 -16.85 2.21 -9.46
C SER A 192 -15.56 1.41 -9.42
N TYR A 193 -15.69 0.09 -9.21
CA TYR A 193 -14.55 -0.82 -9.22
C TYR A 193 -13.77 -0.71 -10.54
N GLY A 194 -12.47 -0.46 -10.43
CA GLY A 194 -11.56 -0.34 -11.57
C GLY A 194 -11.55 1.02 -12.26
N ALA A 195 -12.35 2.01 -11.83
CA ALA A 195 -12.34 3.36 -12.37
C ALA A 195 -11.68 4.36 -11.39
N HIS A 196 -12.38 4.70 -10.32
CA HIS A 196 -11.84 5.58 -9.28
C HIS A 196 -12.53 5.32 -7.94
N HIS A 197 -11.90 5.75 -6.85
CA HIS A 197 -12.46 5.79 -5.51
C HIS A 197 -11.88 6.98 -4.75
N PHE A 198 -12.52 7.36 -3.65
CA PHE A 198 -12.03 8.43 -2.78
C PHE A 198 -11.21 7.84 -1.63
N SER A 199 -10.12 8.50 -1.25
CA SER A 199 -9.30 8.12 -0.11
C SER A 199 -8.73 9.36 0.58
N LEU A 200 -8.79 9.37 1.90
CA LEU A 200 -8.18 10.43 2.73
C LEU A 200 -6.75 10.11 3.09
N CYS A 201 -6.35 8.84 3.00
CA CYS A 201 -5.04 8.40 3.42
C CYS A 201 -3.94 8.89 2.47
N HIS A 202 -3.01 9.71 2.98
CA HIS A 202 -1.70 9.82 2.37
C HIS A 202 -0.96 8.48 2.53
N PRO A 203 -0.35 7.93 1.47
CA PRO A 203 0.50 6.76 1.61
C PRO A 203 1.70 7.14 2.46
N GLY A 204 1.74 6.71 3.70
CA GLY A 204 2.75 7.07 4.70
C GLY A 204 2.20 7.44 6.07
N SER A 205 0.89 7.65 6.22
CA SER A 205 0.31 8.03 7.52
C SER A 205 0.24 6.87 8.53
N ASN A 206 0.44 5.62 8.11
CA ASN A 206 0.51 4.46 9.00
C ASN A 206 1.90 4.20 9.60
N GLU A 207 2.94 4.82 9.09
CA GLU A 207 4.19 4.93 9.83
C GLU A 207 4.07 6.15 10.73
N LYS A 208 4.03 5.93 12.02
CA LYS A 208 4.37 6.93 13.04
C LYS A 208 5.76 7.47 12.70
N ALA A 209 5.81 8.32 11.69
CA ALA A 209 6.99 9.11 11.40
C ALA A 209 7.16 10.05 12.60
N LYS A 210 7.99 9.63 13.52
CA LYS A 210 8.68 10.50 14.46
C LYS A 210 9.62 11.44 13.69
N THR A 211 9.11 12.14 12.69
CA THR A 211 9.76 13.33 12.18
C THR A 211 9.26 14.45 13.07
N SER A 212 10.07 14.78 14.05
CA SER A 212 9.98 15.91 14.95
C SER A 212 10.09 17.24 14.19
N ILE A 213 9.24 17.46 13.22
CA ILE A 213 8.91 18.82 12.78
C ILE A 213 7.76 19.22 13.69
N LYS A 214 8.07 19.97 14.75
CA LYS A 214 7.06 20.58 15.60
C LYS A 214 6.22 21.49 14.72
N ASN A 215 4.98 21.09 14.45
CA ASN A 215 4.03 21.96 13.79
C ASN A 215 3.93 23.28 14.58
N PRO A 216 3.83 24.43 13.92
CA PRO A 216 3.57 25.69 14.60
C PRO A 216 2.30 25.56 15.45
N LYS A 217 2.31 26.14 16.67
CA LYS A 217 1.20 26.04 17.64
C LYS A 217 -0.17 26.41 17.05
N TRP A 218 -0.20 27.35 16.10
CA TRP A 218 -1.43 27.78 15.43
C TRP A 218 -2.02 26.69 14.51
N VAL A 219 -1.20 25.81 13.93
CA VAL A 219 -1.66 24.66 13.14
C VAL A 219 -2.32 23.62 14.05
N ASP A 220 -1.74 23.34 15.21
CA ASP A 220 -2.31 22.44 16.20
C ASP A 220 -3.62 22.98 16.79
N GLU A 221 -3.72 24.30 16.98
CA GLU A 221 -4.97 24.95 17.40
C GLU A 221 -6.05 24.91 16.33
N LEU A 222 -5.69 25.07 15.05
CA LEU A 222 -6.59 24.92 13.92
C LEU A 222 -7.13 23.47 13.82
N HIS A 223 -6.26 22.49 13.97
CA HIS A 223 -6.65 21.08 14.02
C HIS A 223 -7.55 20.76 15.20
N LYS A 224 -7.31 21.35 16.38
CA LYS A 224 -8.20 21.21 17.55
C LYS A 224 -9.58 21.83 17.35
N LYS A 225 -9.68 22.95 16.61
CA LYS A 225 -10.96 23.61 16.28
C LYS A 225 -11.74 22.92 15.15
N GLN A 226 -11.06 22.16 14.29
CA GLN A 226 -11.67 21.45 13.15
C GLN A 226 -12.02 19.98 13.43
N GLN A 227 -12.22 19.60 14.68
CA GLN A 227 -12.60 18.22 15.08
C GLN A 227 -13.99 17.74 14.58
N PHE A 228 -14.54 18.33 13.52
CA PHE A 228 -15.98 18.22 13.26
C PHE A 228 -16.41 17.41 12.06
N ILE A 229 -15.51 16.67 11.39
CA ILE A 229 -15.96 15.92 10.22
C ILE A 229 -15.48 14.49 10.37
N GLU A 230 -16.41 13.57 10.57
CA GLU A 230 -16.15 12.13 10.37
C GLU A 230 -15.99 11.83 8.87
N LEU A 231 -15.02 12.51 8.27
CA LEU A 231 -14.76 12.47 6.83
C LEU A 231 -14.37 11.05 6.36
N ASP A 232 -13.76 10.27 7.24
CA ASP A 232 -13.47 8.85 6.98
C ASP A 232 -14.75 8.03 6.77
N THR A 233 -15.76 8.24 7.62
CA THR A 233 -17.05 7.55 7.52
C THR A 233 -17.80 7.98 6.26
N ILE A 234 -17.79 9.27 5.95
CA ILE A 234 -18.43 9.82 4.75
C ILE A 234 -17.75 9.26 3.50
N THR A 235 -16.43 9.27 3.45
CA THR A 235 -15.67 8.74 2.30
C THR A 235 -15.91 7.24 2.13
N LEU A 236 -15.99 6.49 3.22
CA LEU A 236 -16.32 5.07 3.19
C LEU A 236 -17.74 4.83 2.66
N ALA A 237 -18.73 5.60 3.12
CA ALA A 237 -20.11 5.53 2.63
C ALA A 237 -20.21 5.86 1.14
N ILE A 238 -19.52 6.91 0.66
CA ILE A 238 -19.47 7.27 -0.76
C ILE A 238 -18.87 6.13 -1.58
N ASN A 239 -17.77 5.51 -1.11
CA ASN A 239 -17.14 4.37 -1.78
C ASN A 239 -18.01 3.11 -1.82
N CYS A 240 -18.97 2.98 -0.90
CA CYS A 240 -19.92 1.86 -0.85
C CYS A 240 -21.18 2.08 -1.69
N THR A 241 -21.44 3.28 -2.25
CA THR A 241 -22.70 3.62 -2.93
C THR A 241 -23.00 2.68 -4.11
N ALA A 242 -22.04 2.41 -4.99
CA ALA A 242 -22.23 1.53 -6.14
C ALA A 242 -22.46 0.07 -5.72
N ALA A 243 -21.78 -0.39 -4.68
CA ALA A 243 -21.96 -1.73 -4.12
C ALA A 243 -23.34 -1.86 -3.48
N ALA A 244 -23.77 -0.87 -2.70
CA ALA A 244 -25.11 -0.83 -2.09
C ALA A 244 -26.22 -0.89 -3.14
N LYS A 245 -26.10 -0.11 -4.22
CA LYS A 245 -27.04 -0.15 -5.35
C LYS A 245 -27.12 -1.55 -5.97
N ARG A 246 -25.96 -2.15 -6.28
CA ARG A 246 -25.91 -3.48 -6.90
C ARG A 246 -26.52 -4.56 -6.00
N ILE A 247 -26.20 -4.56 -4.71
CA ILE A 247 -26.74 -5.52 -3.75
C ILE A 247 -28.25 -5.34 -3.62
N PHE A 248 -28.71 -4.11 -3.51
CA PHE A 248 -30.14 -3.78 -3.46
C PHE A 248 -30.88 -4.28 -4.71
N GLU A 249 -30.32 -4.05 -5.91
CA GLU A 249 -30.89 -4.54 -7.18
C GLU A 249 -30.89 -6.09 -7.26
N THR A 250 -29.88 -6.77 -6.74
CA THR A 250 -29.86 -8.26 -6.71
C THR A 250 -30.91 -8.84 -5.78
N HIS A 251 -31.26 -8.12 -4.71
CA HIS A 251 -32.39 -8.51 -3.84
C HIS A 251 -33.76 -8.22 -4.45
N LEU A 252 -33.86 -7.29 -5.39
CA LEU A 252 -35.07 -6.98 -6.16
C LEU A 252 -35.38 -8.03 -7.23
N VAL A 253 -34.39 -8.73 -7.76
CA VAL A 253 -34.61 -9.77 -8.78
C VAL A 253 -35.08 -11.06 -8.07
N PRO A 254 -36.32 -11.54 -8.32
CA PRO A 254 -36.76 -12.81 -7.73
C PRO A 254 -35.82 -13.90 -8.21
N ARG A 255 -35.17 -14.62 -7.28
CA ARG A 255 -34.47 -15.86 -7.58
C ARG A 255 -35.51 -16.79 -8.23
N ARG A 256 -35.53 -16.82 -9.57
CA ARG A 256 -36.20 -17.91 -10.29
C ARG A 256 -35.52 -19.19 -9.83
N SER A 257 -36.21 -19.92 -8.98
CA SER A 257 -35.88 -21.29 -8.64
C SER A 257 -35.91 -22.08 -9.96
N LEU A 258 -34.79 -22.18 -10.61
CA LEU A 258 -34.55 -23.14 -11.67
C LEU A 258 -34.43 -24.52 -11.01
N SER A 259 -35.59 -25.07 -10.61
CA SER A 259 -35.77 -26.47 -10.33
C SER A 259 -35.83 -27.23 -11.66
N GLN A 260 -34.77 -27.13 -12.46
CA GLN A 260 -34.49 -28.14 -13.46
C GLN A 260 -33.52 -29.13 -12.86
N LEU A 261 -33.99 -30.32 -12.59
CA LEU A 261 -33.23 -31.55 -12.35
C LEU A 261 -32.38 -31.86 -13.61
N SER A 262 -31.37 -31.05 -13.84
CA SER A 262 -30.34 -31.26 -14.82
C SER A 262 -29.18 -31.98 -14.14
N ILE A 263 -28.77 -33.12 -14.70
CA ILE A 263 -27.63 -33.92 -14.23
C ILE A 263 -26.32 -33.11 -14.32
N PHE A 264 -26.26 -32.12 -15.22
CA PHE A 264 -25.08 -31.25 -15.44
C PHE A 264 -24.61 -30.44 -14.22
N PRO A 265 -25.47 -29.76 -13.43
CA PRO A 265 -24.99 -29.05 -12.25
C PRO A 265 -24.48 -30.00 -11.17
N MET A 266 -25.05 -31.21 -11.02
CA MET A 266 -24.54 -32.19 -10.07
C MET A 266 -23.15 -32.72 -10.50
N LEU A 267 -22.94 -32.98 -11.77
CA LEU A 267 -21.65 -33.39 -12.31
C LEU A 267 -20.61 -32.28 -12.16
N TYR A 268 -20.99 -31.02 -12.40
CA TYR A 268 -20.14 -29.84 -12.21
C TYR A 268 -19.69 -29.68 -10.74
N VAL A 269 -20.60 -29.86 -9.77
CA VAL A 269 -20.28 -29.80 -8.35
C VAL A 269 -19.34 -30.95 -7.94
N VAL A 270 -19.59 -32.18 -8.39
CA VAL A 270 -18.75 -33.35 -8.07
C VAL A 270 -17.36 -33.20 -8.69
N THR A 271 -17.26 -32.80 -9.95
CA THR A 271 -15.97 -32.56 -10.62
C THR A 271 -15.21 -31.40 -9.95
N GLY A 272 -15.90 -30.33 -9.55
CA GLY A 272 -15.32 -29.23 -8.79
C GLY A 272 -14.76 -29.67 -7.45
N HIS A 273 -15.47 -30.53 -6.69
CA HIS A 273 -14.98 -31.09 -5.43
C HIS A 273 -13.78 -32.01 -5.60
N LEU A 274 -13.75 -32.86 -6.63
CA LEU A 274 -12.59 -33.71 -6.93
C LEU A 274 -11.37 -32.89 -7.33
N PHE A 275 -11.58 -31.91 -8.20
CA PHE A 275 -10.53 -31.00 -8.64
C PHE A 275 -9.96 -30.18 -7.46
N SER A 276 -10.84 -29.68 -6.56
CA SER A 276 -10.39 -28.91 -5.40
C SER A 276 -9.53 -29.74 -4.45
N LYS A 277 -9.94 -31.00 -4.17
CA LYS A 277 -9.13 -31.91 -3.34
C LYS A 277 -7.79 -32.26 -3.96
N PHE A 278 -7.76 -32.55 -5.27
CA PHE A 278 -6.54 -32.88 -5.99
C PHE A 278 -5.55 -31.70 -5.98
N TRP A 279 -6.03 -30.51 -6.35
CA TRP A 279 -5.20 -29.30 -6.42
C TRP A 279 -4.72 -28.82 -5.04
N ALA A 280 -5.59 -28.90 -4.02
CA ALA A 280 -5.22 -28.62 -2.64
C ALA A 280 -4.13 -29.60 -2.14
N SER A 281 -4.21 -30.89 -2.50
CA SER A 281 -3.20 -31.87 -2.11
C SER A 281 -1.85 -31.61 -2.77
N ILE A 282 -1.82 -31.27 -4.06
CA ILE A 282 -0.59 -30.91 -4.78
C ILE A 282 0.06 -29.66 -4.16
N SER A 283 -0.74 -28.60 -3.96
CA SER A 283 -0.25 -27.35 -3.36
C SER A 283 0.31 -27.59 -1.95
N THR A 284 -0.37 -28.43 -1.16
CA THR A 284 0.08 -28.76 0.20
C THR A 284 1.36 -29.60 0.20
N MET A 285 1.50 -30.53 -0.74
CA MET A 285 2.75 -31.28 -0.91
C MET A 285 3.93 -30.35 -1.22
N LEU A 286 3.75 -29.43 -2.15
CA LEU A 286 4.78 -28.40 -2.45
C LEU A 286 5.09 -27.54 -1.23
N TYR A 287 4.08 -27.18 -0.44
CA TYR A 287 4.26 -26.42 0.79
C TYR A 287 5.04 -27.22 1.86
N ILE A 288 4.76 -28.52 2.04
CA ILE A 288 5.49 -29.40 2.96
C ILE A 288 6.96 -29.53 2.53
N VAL A 289 7.20 -29.74 1.22
CA VAL A 289 8.56 -29.79 0.67
C VAL A 289 9.31 -28.49 0.96
N LEU A 290 8.66 -27.34 0.74
CA LEU A 290 9.25 -26.04 1.05
C LEU A 290 9.59 -25.90 2.54
N GLN A 291 8.67 -26.28 3.44
CA GLN A 291 8.92 -26.25 4.89
C GLN A 291 10.05 -27.19 5.32
N PHE A 292 10.09 -28.40 4.75
CA PHE A 292 11.16 -29.35 5.03
C PHE A 292 12.54 -28.78 4.68
N PHE A 293 12.68 -28.22 3.48
CA PHE A 293 13.92 -27.56 3.08
C PHE A 293 14.23 -26.32 3.96
N GLN A 294 13.21 -25.56 4.35
CA GLN A 294 13.40 -24.41 5.23
C GLN A 294 13.92 -24.82 6.61
N THR A 295 13.38 -25.87 7.21
CA THR A 295 13.86 -26.37 8.50
C THR A 295 15.27 -26.94 8.38
N HIS A 296 15.58 -27.67 7.31
CA HIS A 296 16.90 -28.22 7.07
C HIS A 296 17.96 -27.12 6.92
N PHE A 297 17.73 -26.14 6.07
CA PHE A 297 18.67 -25.03 5.85
C PHE A 297 18.81 -24.09 7.06
N ASN A 298 17.76 -23.91 7.88
CA ASN A 298 17.85 -23.11 9.10
C ASN A 298 18.57 -23.86 10.23
N TYR A 299 18.38 -25.17 10.35
CA TYR A 299 19.00 -25.98 11.39
C TYR A 299 20.53 -26.05 11.24
N GLU A 300 21.06 -26.16 10.03
CA GLU A 300 22.50 -26.14 9.76
C GLU A 300 23.16 -24.79 10.07
N SER A 301 22.39 -23.69 10.05
CA SER A 301 22.89 -22.34 10.37
C SER A 301 23.26 -22.16 11.85
N GLU A 302 22.68 -22.93 12.77
CA GLU A 302 22.96 -22.85 14.21
C GLU A 302 24.10 -23.77 14.64
N SER A 303 24.48 -24.79 13.86
CA SER A 303 25.53 -25.72 14.17
C SER A 303 26.92 -25.23 13.72
N TRP A 304 27.73 -24.76 14.65
CA TRP A 304 29.04 -24.11 14.43
C TRP A 304 30.09 -24.96 13.72
N VAL A 305 29.93 -26.27 13.68
CA VAL A 305 30.97 -27.21 13.24
C VAL A 305 30.72 -27.78 11.83
N TYR A 306 29.46 -27.96 11.42
CA TYR A 306 29.08 -28.54 10.12
C TYR A 306 28.40 -27.54 9.15
N GLY A 307 27.90 -26.42 9.64
CA GLY A 307 27.15 -25.44 8.86
C GLY A 307 27.95 -24.57 7.89
N THR A 308 29.27 -24.74 7.85
CA THR A 308 30.17 -23.89 7.04
C THR A 308 30.28 -24.30 5.58
N SER A 309 29.96 -25.55 5.23
CA SER A 309 30.33 -26.07 3.92
C SER A 309 29.22 -25.97 2.87
N THR A 310 28.02 -26.46 3.14
CA THR A 310 26.96 -26.56 2.14
C THR A 310 26.10 -25.27 2.03
N ASN A 311 25.85 -24.57 3.15
CA ASN A 311 25.08 -23.35 3.19
C ASN A 311 25.76 -22.15 2.51
N VAL A 312 27.09 -22.21 2.35
CA VAL A 312 27.87 -21.16 1.68
C VAL A 312 27.66 -21.20 0.15
N PHE A 313 27.44 -22.39 -0.42
CA PHE A 313 27.46 -22.60 -1.87
C PHE A 313 26.16 -22.30 -2.60
N ILE A 314 25.01 -22.39 -1.94
CA ILE A 314 23.70 -22.23 -2.62
C ILE A 314 22.75 -21.30 -1.83
N LYS A 315 23.29 -20.48 -0.94
CA LYS A 315 22.48 -19.64 -0.04
C LYS A 315 21.60 -18.64 -0.79
N THR A 316 22.17 -17.94 -1.75
CA THR A 316 21.47 -16.87 -2.48
C THR A 316 20.42 -17.45 -3.42
N ALA A 317 20.76 -18.51 -4.14
CA ALA A 317 19.84 -19.25 -5.01
C ALA A 317 18.67 -19.84 -4.22
N TRP A 318 18.92 -20.42 -3.05
CA TRP A 318 17.89 -20.97 -2.17
C TRP A 318 16.90 -19.89 -1.69
N ILE A 319 17.38 -18.73 -1.24
CA ILE A 319 16.53 -17.63 -0.79
C ILE A 319 15.61 -17.18 -1.94
N ASN A 320 16.14 -17.02 -3.16
CA ASN A 320 15.35 -16.61 -4.32
C ASN A 320 14.32 -17.67 -4.72
N MET A 321 14.71 -18.95 -4.75
CA MET A 321 13.79 -20.06 -5.02
C MET A 321 12.65 -20.07 -4.00
N ARG A 322 12.96 -19.92 -2.71
CA ARG A 322 11.97 -19.83 -1.63
C ARG A 322 11.00 -18.68 -1.84
N ILE A 323 11.49 -17.48 -2.19
CA ILE A 323 10.64 -16.32 -2.46
C ILE A 323 9.66 -16.64 -3.60
N ARG A 324 10.14 -17.26 -4.69
CA ARG A 324 9.28 -17.62 -5.83
C ARG A 324 8.26 -18.69 -5.47
N CYS A 325 8.66 -19.73 -4.78
CA CYS A 325 7.72 -20.74 -4.29
C CYS A 325 6.65 -20.13 -3.37
N CYS A 326 7.04 -19.23 -2.45
CA CYS A 326 6.07 -18.52 -1.62
C CYS A 326 5.10 -17.65 -2.43
N GLN A 327 5.57 -16.96 -3.49
CA GLN A 327 4.69 -16.17 -4.35
C GLN A 327 3.67 -17.05 -5.09
N ILE A 328 4.09 -18.21 -5.58
CA ILE A 328 3.19 -19.18 -6.25
C ILE A 328 2.19 -19.76 -5.24
N LEU A 329 2.65 -20.18 -4.06
CA LEU A 329 1.83 -20.83 -3.04
C LEU A 329 0.91 -19.85 -2.26
N TYR A 330 0.98 -18.55 -2.50
CA TYR A 330 0.12 -17.55 -1.86
C TYR A 330 -1.32 -17.54 -2.40
N TRP A 331 -1.59 -18.15 -3.54
CA TRP A 331 -2.89 -18.10 -4.23
C TRP A 331 -4.11 -18.47 -3.35
N PRO A 332 -4.08 -19.50 -2.47
CA PRO A 332 -5.25 -19.87 -1.71
C PRO A 332 -5.58 -18.86 -0.61
N ILE A 333 -4.56 -18.31 0.04
CA ILE A 333 -4.71 -17.29 1.08
C ILE A 333 -5.32 -16.03 0.47
N PHE A 334 -4.88 -15.68 -0.72
CA PHE A 334 -5.43 -14.53 -1.43
C PHE A 334 -6.92 -14.72 -1.78
N LEU A 335 -7.32 -15.89 -2.26
CA LEU A 335 -8.73 -16.18 -2.56
C LEU A 335 -9.58 -16.16 -1.29
N TRP A 336 -9.08 -16.73 -0.20
CA TRP A 336 -9.75 -16.75 1.09
C TRP A 336 -9.90 -15.35 1.70
N GLU A 337 -8.88 -14.52 1.68
CA GLU A 337 -8.94 -13.14 2.15
C GLU A 337 -9.94 -12.29 1.35
N ASN A 338 -10.08 -12.56 0.06
CA ASN A 338 -11.00 -11.83 -0.82
C ASN A 338 -12.47 -12.13 -0.50
N ASP A 339 -12.77 -13.36 -0.11
CA ASP A 339 -14.13 -13.80 0.24
C ASP A 339 -14.58 -13.24 1.59
N LEU A 340 -13.69 -13.18 2.58
CA LEU A 340 -13.94 -12.65 3.91
C LEU A 340 -14.03 -11.12 3.98
N ARG A 341 -13.27 -10.40 3.14
CA ARG A 341 -13.26 -8.94 3.13
C ARG A 341 -14.35 -8.41 2.23
N SER A 342 -15.59 -8.60 2.66
CA SER A 342 -16.79 -7.99 2.13
C SER A 342 -16.61 -7.25 0.80
N GLN A 343 -17.11 -7.82 -0.26
CA GLN A 343 -17.18 -7.28 -1.62
C GLN A 343 -17.85 -5.88 -1.72
N SER A 344 -18.26 -5.31 -0.61
CA SER A 344 -19.08 -4.11 -0.50
C SER A 344 -18.29 -2.80 -0.55
N CYS A 345 -17.00 -2.77 -0.23
CA CYS A 345 -16.19 -1.54 -0.27
C CYS A 345 -15.22 -1.52 -1.43
N VAL A 346 -15.43 -0.58 -2.37
CA VAL A 346 -14.58 -0.40 -3.55
C VAL A 346 -13.10 -0.20 -3.18
N GLU A 347 -12.81 0.55 -2.12
CA GLU A 347 -11.44 0.82 -1.69
C GLU A 347 -10.70 -0.45 -1.26
N TYR A 348 -11.32 -1.33 -0.48
CA TYR A 348 -10.71 -2.58 -0.05
C TYR A 348 -10.49 -3.54 -1.22
N VAL A 349 -11.48 -3.66 -2.10
CA VAL A 349 -11.41 -4.51 -3.29
C VAL A 349 -10.31 -4.05 -4.23
N GLU A 350 -10.18 -2.74 -4.46
CA GLU A 350 -9.12 -2.16 -5.29
C GLU A 350 -7.73 -2.39 -4.68
N LYS A 351 -7.55 -2.16 -3.37
CA LYS A 351 -6.27 -2.40 -2.69
C LYS A 351 -5.86 -3.88 -2.77
N ALA A 352 -6.80 -4.80 -2.54
CA ALA A 352 -6.55 -6.23 -2.64
C ALA A 352 -6.18 -6.64 -4.08
N ALA A 353 -6.92 -6.15 -5.08
CA ALA A 353 -6.62 -6.41 -6.48
C ALA A 353 -5.25 -5.89 -6.90
N MET A 354 -4.89 -4.66 -6.50
CA MET A 354 -3.57 -4.09 -6.80
C MET A 354 -2.42 -4.87 -6.13
N HIS A 355 -2.63 -5.38 -4.91
CA HIS A 355 -1.63 -6.21 -4.24
C HIS A 355 -1.42 -7.53 -4.98
N ARG A 356 -2.49 -8.23 -5.34
CA ARG A 356 -2.45 -9.47 -6.12
C ARG A 356 -1.75 -9.29 -7.47
N HIS A 357 -2.22 -8.32 -8.24
CA HIS A 357 -1.64 -8.07 -9.56
C HIS A 357 -0.16 -7.67 -9.47
N SER A 358 0.23 -6.96 -8.42
CA SER A 358 1.64 -6.63 -8.19
C SER A 358 2.49 -7.88 -7.99
N MET A 359 2.07 -8.84 -7.17
CA MET A 359 2.82 -10.08 -6.93
C MET A 359 2.93 -10.95 -8.21
N TRP A 360 1.81 -11.13 -8.92
CA TRP A 360 1.81 -11.93 -10.14
C TRP A 360 2.57 -11.25 -11.29
N SER A 361 2.51 -9.92 -11.38
CA SER A 361 3.25 -9.19 -12.42
C SER A 361 4.77 -9.29 -12.24
N THR A 362 5.28 -9.28 -11.00
CA THR A 362 6.70 -9.52 -10.76
C THR A 362 7.13 -10.91 -11.19
N LEU A 363 6.30 -11.94 -10.97
CA LEU A 363 6.57 -13.29 -11.43
C LEU A 363 6.56 -13.37 -12.97
N VAL A 364 5.54 -12.79 -13.62
CA VAL A 364 5.44 -12.80 -15.10
C VAL A 364 6.63 -12.08 -15.74
N VAL A 365 7.00 -10.89 -15.24
CA VAL A 365 8.16 -10.15 -15.77
C VAL A 365 9.46 -10.93 -15.56
N ASP A 366 9.62 -11.57 -14.41
CA ASP A 366 10.81 -12.40 -14.15
C ASP A 366 10.92 -13.59 -15.11
N VAL A 367 9.81 -14.29 -15.35
CA VAL A 367 9.76 -15.40 -16.30
C VAL A 367 10.02 -14.93 -17.74
N LEU A 368 9.45 -13.78 -18.13
CA LEU A 368 9.71 -13.19 -19.46
C LEU A 368 11.19 -12.83 -19.65
N LEU A 369 11.79 -12.17 -18.64
CA LEU A 369 13.22 -11.85 -18.65
C LEU A 369 14.06 -13.14 -18.66
N GLY A 370 13.68 -14.13 -17.87
CA GLY A 370 14.34 -15.44 -17.83
C GLY A 370 14.31 -16.17 -19.16
N ASN A 371 13.17 -16.15 -19.86
CA ASN A 371 13.04 -16.69 -21.20
C ASN A 371 13.94 -15.95 -22.19
N LEU A 372 13.89 -14.62 -22.22
CA LEU A 372 14.70 -13.82 -23.13
C LEU A 372 16.19 -14.06 -22.94
N VAL A 373 16.67 -13.96 -21.68
CA VAL A 373 18.09 -14.17 -21.36
C VAL A 373 18.48 -15.65 -21.50
N GLY A 374 17.61 -16.59 -21.11
CA GLY A 374 17.85 -18.01 -21.21
C GLY A 374 18.01 -18.48 -22.65
N TRP A 375 17.12 -18.05 -23.57
CA TRP A 375 17.27 -18.35 -25.00
C TRP A 375 18.54 -17.71 -25.59
N ALA A 376 18.83 -16.46 -25.27
CA ALA A 376 20.05 -15.79 -25.71
C ALA A 376 21.32 -16.51 -25.20
N LEU A 377 21.31 -16.94 -23.94
CA LEU A 377 22.42 -17.67 -23.33
C LEU A 377 22.57 -19.07 -23.92
N LEU A 378 21.47 -19.76 -24.23
CA LEU A 378 21.50 -21.07 -24.87
C LEU A 378 22.09 -20.99 -26.29
N TYR A 379 21.69 -19.97 -27.06
CA TYR A 379 22.18 -19.76 -28.42
C TYR A 379 23.67 -19.42 -28.46
N HIS A 380 24.16 -18.64 -27.48
CA HIS A 380 25.56 -18.21 -27.39
C HIS A 380 26.38 -18.99 -26.36
N ALA A 381 25.93 -20.18 -25.92
CA ALA A 381 26.53 -20.91 -24.80
C ALA A 381 28.03 -21.15 -24.97
N GLU A 382 28.49 -21.59 -26.15
CA GLU A 382 29.91 -21.84 -26.42
C GLU A 382 30.75 -20.55 -26.38
N SER A 383 30.25 -19.46 -26.98
CA SER A 383 30.94 -18.16 -26.99
C SER A 383 31.07 -17.58 -25.58
N VAL A 384 30.00 -17.70 -24.78
CA VAL A 384 30.02 -17.26 -23.37
C VAL A 384 30.97 -18.14 -22.55
N CYS A 385 30.97 -19.46 -22.78
CA CYS A 385 31.86 -20.40 -22.13
C CYS A 385 33.33 -20.02 -22.36
N LEU A 386 33.72 -19.83 -23.62
CA LEU A 386 35.07 -19.42 -23.99
C LEU A 386 35.46 -18.05 -23.41
N SER A 387 34.55 -17.09 -23.43
CA SER A 387 34.77 -15.76 -22.86
C SER A 387 35.01 -15.80 -21.35
N VAL A 388 34.20 -16.57 -20.61
CA VAL A 388 34.36 -16.73 -19.15
C VAL A 388 35.64 -17.47 -18.82
N LEU A 389 35.99 -18.55 -19.53
CA LEU A 389 37.24 -19.31 -19.31
C LEU A 389 38.47 -18.45 -19.59
N ASN A 390 38.46 -17.65 -20.67
CA ASN A 390 39.55 -16.69 -20.97
C ASN A 390 39.65 -15.61 -19.89
N PHE A 391 38.53 -15.07 -19.42
CA PHE A 391 38.52 -14.12 -18.32
C PHE A 391 39.11 -14.73 -17.03
N MET A 392 38.72 -15.95 -16.68
CA MET A 392 39.23 -16.65 -15.48
C MET A 392 40.74 -16.94 -15.60
N HIS A 393 41.21 -17.31 -16.77
CA HIS A 393 42.65 -17.49 -17.02
C HIS A 393 43.41 -16.15 -16.88
N GLY A 394 42.92 -15.07 -17.48
CA GLY A 394 43.48 -13.74 -17.34
C GLY A 394 43.50 -13.24 -15.90
N PHE A 395 42.42 -13.48 -15.16
CA PHE A 395 42.30 -13.15 -13.75
C PHE A 395 43.29 -13.93 -12.86
N SER A 396 43.46 -15.22 -13.12
CA SER A 396 44.46 -16.07 -12.41
C SER A 396 45.90 -15.57 -12.71
N THR A 397 46.19 -15.18 -13.95
CA THR A 397 47.47 -14.61 -14.33
C THR A 397 47.73 -13.27 -13.65
N PHE A 398 46.70 -12.41 -13.57
CA PHE A 398 46.76 -11.13 -12.86
C PHE A 398 47.06 -11.34 -11.36
N LEU A 399 46.40 -12.30 -10.70
CA LEU A 399 46.64 -12.63 -9.27
C LEU A 399 48.06 -13.11 -9.05
N ARG A 400 48.59 -13.97 -9.94
CA ARG A 400 49.98 -14.43 -9.87
C ARG A 400 50.96 -13.28 -10.01
N SER A 401 50.78 -12.46 -11.00
CA SER A 401 51.63 -11.27 -11.23
C SER A 401 51.58 -10.33 -10.03
N GLY A 402 50.39 -10.11 -9.45
CA GLY A 402 50.20 -9.35 -8.22
C GLY A 402 50.96 -9.92 -7.02
N CYS A 403 50.88 -11.24 -6.80
CA CYS A 403 51.63 -11.89 -5.71
C CYS A 403 53.15 -11.79 -5.89
N VAL A 404 53.62 -11.96 -7.13
CA VAL A 404 55.07 -11.83 -7.44
C VAL A 404 55.51 -10.36 -7.22
N TRP A 405 54.70 -9.38 -7.65
CA TRP A 405 54.97 -7.96 -7.41
C TRP A 405 55.04 -7.63 -5.91
N LEU A 406 54.14 -8.22 -5.08
CA LEU A 406 54.12 -8.04 -3.64
C LEU A 406 55.39 -8.64 -2.95
N MET A 407 55.96 -9.73 -3.48
CA MET A 407 57.16 -10.32 -2.97
C MET A 407 58.44 -9.50 -3.28
N GLY A 408 58.36 -8.64 -4.31
CA GLY A 408 59.42 -7.72 -4.67
C GLY A 408 59.41 -6.43 -3.83
N ASN A 409 59.62 -5.31 -4.47
CA ASN A 409 59.56 -3.98 -3.85
C ASN A 409 58.32 -3.21 -4.36
N PRO A 410 57.13 -3.53 -3.86
CA PRO A 410 55.90 -2.92 -4.34
C PRO A 410 55.92 -1.40 -4.10
N ALA A 411 55.74 -0.64 -5.15
CA ALA A 411 55.76 0.84 -5.14
C ALA A 411 57.00 1.46 -4.45
N GLY A 412 58.18 0.76 -4.48
CA GLY A 412 59.42 1.22 -3.85
C GLY A 412 59.50 0.99 -2.33
N PHE A 413 58.50 0.38 -1.71
CA PHE A 413 58.57 0.05 -0.29
C PHE A 413 59.46 -1.15 -0.04
N LYS A 414 60.42 -1.00 0.86
CA LYS A 414 61.33 -2.05 1.26
C LYS A 414 60.64 -2.93 2.31
N LEU A 415 60.14 -4.10 1.91
CA LEU A 415 59.44 -5.04 2.74
C LEU A 415 60.43 -6.02 3.40
N ASN A 416 59.98 -6.72 4.48
CA ASN A 416 60.73 -7.82 5.04
C ASN A 416 60.67 -9.01 4.05
N ALA A 417 61.80 -9.36 3.48
CA ALA A 417 61.93 -10.36 2.41
C ALA A 417 61.44 -11.77 2.87
N GLU A 418 61.77 -12.16 4.10
CA GLU A 418 61.40 -13.48 4.65
C GLU A 418 59.86 -13.61 4.80
N LEU A 419 59.23 -12.61 5.42
CA LEU A 419 57.79 -12.64 5.60
C LEU A 419 57.06 -12.46 4.26
N ALA A 420 57.53 -11.56 3.38
CA ALA A 420 56.95 -11.42 2.05
C ALA A 420 57.10 -12.71 1.22
N GLY A 421 58.22 -13.42 1.35
CA GLY A 421 58.41 -14.72 0.75
C GLY A 421 57.44 -15.79 1.24
N VAL A 422 57.27 -15.90 2.55
CA VAL A 422 56.31 -16.86 3.12
C VAL A 422 54.85 -16.55 2.70
N LEU A 423 54.38 -15.30 2.87
CA LEU A 423 53.01 -14.93 2.50
C LEU A 423 52.78 -15.05 0.99
N GLY A 424 53.78 -14.64 0.18
CA GLY A 424 53.69 -14.69 -1.27
C GLY A 424 53.69 -16.12 -1.81
N MET A 425 54.56 -17.01 -1.30
CA MET A 425 54.58 -18.41 -1.71
C MET A 425 53.28 -19.14 -1.28
N ALA A 426 52.79 -18.88 -0.08
CA ALA A 426 51.48 -19.42 0.36
C ALA A 426 50.35 -18.97 -0.57
N SER A 427 50.32 -17.69 -0.94
CA SER A 427 49.31 -17.13 -1.87
C SER A 427 49.47 -17.74 -3.27
N LEU A 428 50.70 -17.84 -3.82
CA LEU A 428 50.94 -18.45 -5.12
C LEU A 428 50.55 -19.92 -5.17
N ASN A 429 50.84 -20.70 -4.11
CA ASN A 429 50.46 -22.09 -4.03
C ASN A 429 48.93 -22.23 -4.01
N ALA A 430 48.21 -21.41 -3.23
CA ALA A 430 46.76 -21.40 -3.22
C ALA A 430 46.15 -21.06 -4.60
N VAL A 431 46.66 -20.06 -5.29
CA VAL A 431 46.23 -19.69 -6.65
C VAL A 431 46.52 -20.80 -7.64
N GLN A 432 47.71 -21.49 -7.51
CA GLN A 432 48.08 -22.61 -8.38
C GLN A 432 47.16 -23.84 -8.19
N ILE A 433 46.90 -24.24 -6.96
CA ILE A 433 45.97 -25.35 -6.64
C ILE A 433 44.59 -25.02 -7.23
N TRP A 434 44.10 -23.82 -7.02
CA TRP A 434 42.79 -23.38 -7.51
C TRP A 434 42.73 -23.35 -9.03
N SER A 435 43.75 -22.83 -9.68
CA SER A 435 43.87 -22.80 -11.15
C SER A 435 43.86 -24.23 -11.75
N THR A 436 44.47 -25.21 -11.06
CA THR A 436 44.44 -26.62 -11.49
C THR A 436 43.02 -27.21 -11.35
N LEU A 437 42.31 -26.90 -10.28
CA LEU A 437 40.91 -27.34 -10.09
C LEU A 437 40.00 -26.74 -11.20
N TRP A 438 40.23 -25.49 -11.63
CA TRP A 438 39.44 -24.87 -12.70
C TRP A 438 39.63 -25.57 -14.06
N ILE A 439 40.72 -26.25 -14.34
CA ILE A 439 40.88 -26.99 -15.58
C ILE A 439 39.81 -28.12 -15.64
N PHE A 440 39.56 -28.80 -14.53
CA PHE A 440 38.51 -29.83 -14.46
C PHE A 440 37.09 -29.22 -14.61
N VAL A 441 36.84 -28.08 -13.98
CA VAL A 441 35.57 -27.35 -14.14
C VAL A 441 35.34 -26.92 -15.56
N GLY A 442 36.40 -26.54 -16.31
CA GLY A 442 36.31 -26.13 -17.71
C GLY A 442 35.64 -27.18 -18.62
N TYR A 443 35.86 -28.50 -18.37
CA TYR A 443 35.24 -29.58 -19.15
C TYR A 443 33.70 -29.64 -18.99
N ILE A 444 33.19 -29.28 -17.81
CA ILE A 444 31.75 -29.34 -17.52
C ILE A 444 31.08 -27.96 -17.61
N PHE A 445 31.85 -26.88 -17.81
CA PHE A 445 31.36 -25.51 -17.70
C PHE A 445 30.30 -25.18 -18.76
N ASN A 446 30.42 -25.72 -19.96
CA ASN A 446 29.41 -25.55 -21.01
C ASN A 446 28.06 -26.16 -20.59
N TYR A 447 28.06 -27.33 -19.97
CA TYR A 447 26.82 -27.95 -19.44
C TYR A 447 26.22 -27.13 -18.30
N ILE A 448 27.05 -26.47 -17.49
CA ILE A 448 26.58 -25.55 -16.42
C ILE A 448 25.87 -24.37 -17.04
N ILE A 449 26.42 -23.75 -18.10
CA ILE A 449 25.79 -22.63 -18.81
C ILE A 449 24.47 -23.06 -19.42
N GLN A 450 24.41 -24.22 -20.06
CA GLN A 450 23.17 -24.78 -20.61
C GLN A 450 22.14 -25.03 -19.51
N GLY A 451 22.56 -25.60 -18.38
CA GLY A 451 21.70 -25.80 -17.21
C GLY A 451 21.15 -24.46 -16.64
N LEU A 452 21.99 -23.44 -16.56
CA LEU A 452 21.57 -22.07 -16.15
C LEU A 452 20.55 -21.49 -17.13
N SER A 453 20.73 -21.72 -18.43
CA SER A 453 19.80 -21.25 -19.48
C SER A 453 18.44 -21.91 -19.34
N VAL A 454 18.40 -23.24 -19.18
CA VAL A 454 17.16 -24.00 -18.97
C VAL A 454 16.48 -23.56 -17.67
N LEU A 455 17.25 -23.39 -16.59
CA LEU A 455 16.71 -22.91 -15.32
C LEU A 455 16.10 -21.50 -15.47
N GLY A 456 16.73 -20.63 -16.27
CA GLY A 456 16.22 -19.30 -16.56
C GLY A 456 14.87 -19.34 -17.32
N ILE A 457 14.75 -20.24 -18.28
CA ILE A 457 13.51 -20.43 -19.05
C ILE A 457 12.39 -20.96 -18.13
N LEU A 458 12.69 -21.87 -17.21
CA LEU A 458 11.67 -22.52 -16.36
C LEU A 458 11.31 -21.70 -15.13
N CYS A 459 12.30 -21.12 -14.43
CA CYS A 459 12.13 -20.48 -13.11
C CYS A 459 12.17 -18.95 -13.14
N GLY A 460 12.44 -18.35 -14.30
CA GLY A 460 12.65 -16.91 -14.43
C GLY A 460 14.13 -16.51 -14.27
N PHE A 461 14.42 -15.23 -14.46
CA PHE A 461 15.77 -14.66 -14.46
C PHE A 461 16.43 -14.63 -13.08
N THR A 462 15.65 -14.37 -12.02
CA THR A 462 16.21 -14.12 -10.68
C THR A 462 16.87 -15.35 -10.06
N VAL A 463 16.40 -16.57 -10.35
CA VAL A 463 16.97 -17.79 -9.81
C VAL A 463 18.35 -18.11 -10.40
N PRO A 464 18.56 -18.14 -11.74
CA PRO A 464 19.89 -18.32 -12.31
C PRO A 464 20.83 -17.15 -12.00
N ALA A 465 20.35 -15.91 -11.92
CA ALA A 465 21.17 -14.77 -11.51
C ALA A 465 21.69 -14.94 -10.06
N ALA A 466 20.85 -15.45 -9.16
CA ALA A 466 21.28 -15.78 -7.80
C ALA A 466 22.28 -16.95 -7.77
N LEU A 467 22.09 -17.94 -8.64
CA LEU A 467 23.04 -19.04 -8.77
C LEU A 467 24.39 -18.57 -9.32
N VAL A 468 24.39 -17.57 -10.25
CA VAL A 468 25.63 -16.93 -10.71
C VAL A 468 26.38 -16.26 -9.56
N ILE A 469 25.70 -15.57 -8.63
CA ILE A 469 26.34 -15.03 -7.41
C ILE A 469 27.01 -16.13 -6.62
N ASP A 470 26.31 -17.25 -6.38
CA ASP A 470 26.84 -18.37 -5.62
C ASP A 470 28.03 -19.04 -6.38
N MET A 471 27.97 -19.11 -7.71
CA MET A 471 29.08 -19.60 -8.54
C MET A 471 30.30 -18.66 -8.51
N ILE A 472 30.11 -17.34 -8.55
CA ILE A 472 31.22 -16.36 -8.40
C ILE A 472 31.84 -16.53 -7.02
N ALA A 473 31.04 -16.70 -5.99
CA ALA A 473 31.54 -16.94 -4.64
C ALA A 473 32.38 -18.22 -4.53
N LEU A 474 31.94 -19.30 -5.19
CA LEU A 474 32.68 -20.54 -5.26
C LEU A 474 33.99 -20.37 -6.06
N ALA A 475 33.91 -19.74 -7.23
CA ALA A 475 35.06 -19.48 -8.11
C ALA A 475 36.15 -18.65 -7.42
N THR A 476 35.77 -17.73 -6.55
CA THR A 476 36.69 -16.84 -5.83
C THR A 476 36.98 -17.24 -4.39
N LEU A 477 36.57 -18.43 -3.98
CA LEU A 477 36.71 -18.92 -2.61
C LEU A 477 38.17 -18.87 -2.10
N HIS A 478 39.13 -19.17 -2.96
CA HIS A 478 40.57 -19.11 -2.65
C HIS A 478 41.01 -17.68 -2.27
N ILE A 479 40.48 -16.67 -2.91
CA ILE A 479 40.78 -15.23 -2.63
C ILE A 479 40.22 -14.86 -1.26
N SER A 480 38.96 -15.22 -1.00
CA SER A 480 38.32 -14.98 0.30
C SER A 480 39.01 -15.75 1.44
N ALA A 481 39.50 -16.97 1.18
CA ALA A 481 40.28 -17.73 2.14
C ALA A 481 41.66 -17.08 2.43
N LEU A 482 42.37 -16.62 1.39
CA LEU A 482 43.61 -15.88 1.54
C LEU A 482 43.42 -14.56 2.26
N HIS A 483 42.38 -13.79 1.88
CA HIS A 483 42.02 -12.57 2.59
C HIS A 483 41.72 -12.84 4.08
N TRP A 484 40.96 -13.88 4.39
CA TRP A 484 40.69 -14.27 5.77
C TRP A 484 41.97 -14.59 6.54
N PHE A 485 42.87 -15.40 5.98
CA PHE A 485 44.13 -15.77 6.61
C PHE A 485 45.01 -14.54 6.85
N ILE A 486 45.25 -13.71 5.84
CA ILE A 486 46.06 -12.49 5.93
C ILE A 486 45.45 -11.48 6.89
N SER A 487 44.10 -11.31 6.87
CA SER A 487 43.34 -10.49 7.81
C SER A 487 43.55 -10.95 9.27
N LEU A 488 43.57 -12.26 9.53
CA LEU A 488 43.82 -12.81 10.85
C LEU A 488 45.24 -12.44 11.33
N VAL A 489 46.26 -12.61 10.47
CA VAL A 489 47.64 -12.24 10.79
C VAL A 489 47.75 -10.73 11.04
N TYR A 490 47.19 -9.89 10.18
CA TYR A 490 47.21 -8.43 10.31
C TYR A 490 46.49 -7.97 11.59
N SER A 491 45.28 -8.47 11.84
CA SER A 491 44.50 -8.15 13.04
C SER A 491 45.17 -8.52 14.32
N SER A 492 45.79 -9.74 14.38
CA SER A 492 46.55 -10.19 15.54
C SER A 492 47.81 -9.34 15.81
N GLN A 493 48.51 -8.91 14.75
CA GLN A 493 49.63 -7.97 14.88
C GLN A 493 49.23 -6.61 15.41
N ILE A 494 48.14 -6.02 14.86
CA ILE A 494 47.59 -4.73 15.34
C ILE A 494 47.15 -4.81 16.80
N GLN A 495 46.49 -5.92 17.19
CA GLN A 495 46.06 -6.12 18.59
C GLN A 495 47.26 -6.29 19.51
N ALA A 496 48.29 -7.02 19.09
CA ALA A 496 49.52 -7.19 19.86
C ALA A 496 50.28 -5.88 20.05
N LEU A 497 50.46 -5.10 18.96
CA LEU A 497 51.06 -3.77 19.01
C LEU A 497 50.26 -2.81 19.93
N ALA A 498 48.94 -2.82 19.84
CA ALA A 498 48.09 -1.99 20.69
C ALA A 498 48.20 -2.43 22.19
N ALA A 499 48.34 -3.72 22.47
CA ALA A 499 48.55 -4.24 23.82
C ALA A 499 49.91 -3.79 24.38
N LEU A 500 51.00 -3.95 23.60
CA LEU A 500 52.34 -3.50 23.97
C LEU A 500 52.44 -2.00 24.13
N TRP A 501 51.76 -1.22 23.26
CA TRP A 501 51.66 0.23 23.42
C TRP A 501 50.97 0.66 24.74
N ARG A 502 49.90 -0.08 25.14
CA ARG A 502 49.26 0.14 26.44
C ARG A 502 50.17 -0.19 27.61
N LEU A 503 50.97 -1.24 27.48
CA LEU A 503 52.00 -1.61 28.47
C LEU A 503 52.99 -0.45 28.68
N PHE A 504 53.55 0.12 27.60
CA PHE A 504 54.45 1.28 27.67
C PHE A 504 53.83 2.51 28.31
N ARG A 505 52.51 2.68 28.16
CA ARG A 505 51.77 3.79 28.78
C ARG A 505 51.30 3.48 30.20
N GLY A 506 51.67 2.39 30.79
CA GLY A 506 51.23 1.99 32.16
C GLY A 506 49.71 1.81 32.25
N ARG A 507 49.05 1.30 31.19
CA ARG A 507 47.63 1.10 31.17
C ARG A 507 47.27 -0.34 30.88
N LYS A 508 46.31 -0.87 31.66
CA LYS A 508 45.81 -2.24 31.49
C LYS A 508 44.29 -2.21 31.22
N TRP A 509 43.84 -2.97 30.26
CA TRP A 509 42.40 -3.13 30.00
C TRP A 509 41.75 -3.94 31.10
N ASN A 510 40.74 -3.39 31.76
CA ASN A 510 39.95 -4.07 32.77
C ASN A 510 38.63 -4.57 32.11
N PRO A 511 38.45 -5.89 31.89
CA PRO A 511 37.26 -6.43 31.22
C PRO A 511 35.99 -6.25 32.08
N LEU A 512 36.12 -6.23 33.43
CA LEU A 512 34.97 -6.06 34.33
C LEU A 512 34.39 -4.63 34.28
N ARG A 513 35.27 -3.61 34.19
CA ARG A 513 34.90 -2.22 34.16
C ARG A 513 34.86 -1.65 32.74
N GLN A 514 35.22 -2.40 31.74
CA GLN A 514 35.29 -1.98 30.32
C GLN A 514 36.05 -0.67 30.09
N ARG A 515 37.09 -0.45 30.90
CA ARG A 515 37.93 0.74 30.80
C ARG A 515 39.41 0.42 30.98
N LEU A 516 40.27 1.40 30.62
CA LEU A 516 41.69 1.34 30.81
C LEU A 516 42.02 1.84 32.23
N ASP A 517 42.52 0.96 33.10
CA ASP A 517 43.01 1.33 34.43
C ASP A 517 44.53 1.55 34.39
N SER A 518 45.07 2.38 35.27
CA SER A 518 46.51 2.51 35.46
C SER A 518 47.07 1.25 36.11
N PHE A 519 48.21 0.80 35.67
CA PHE A 519 48.89 -0.40 36.18
C PHE A 519 50.40 -0.20 36.12
N ASP A 520 51.08 -0.45 37.24
CA ASP A 520 52.53 -0.36 37.32
C ASP A 520 53.18 -1.68 36.88
N TYR A 521 53.79 -1.65 35.71
CA TYR A 521 54.51 -2.80 35.15
C TYR A 521 55.95 -2.84 35.66
N THR A 522 56.50 -4.04 35.87
CA THR A 522 57.86 -4.21 36.26
C THR A 522 58.84 -3.89 35.14
N VAL A 523 60.09 -3.54 35.47
CA VAL A 523 61.15 -3.24 34.51
C VAL A 523 61.38 -4.44 33.57
N LYS A 524 61.31 -5.67 34.09
CA LYS A 524 61.38 -6.89 33.27
C LYS A 524 60.31 -6.96 32.18
N GLN A 525 59.09 -6.58 32.51
CA GLN A 525 57.98 -6.53 31.56
C GLN A 525 58.18 -5.47 30.48
N HIS A 526 58.74 -4.33 30.83
CA HIS A 526 59.07 -3.28 29.85
C HIS A 526 60.17 -3.74 28.88
N ILE A 527 61.21 -4.42 29.36
CA ILE A 527 62.29 -4.96 28.51
C ILE A 527 61.75 -6.03 27.53
N VAL A 528 61.00 -6.98 28.04
CA VAL A 528 60.36 -8.03 27.18
C VAL A 528 59.37 -7.39 26.20
N GLY A 529 58.57 -6.41 26.66
CA GLY A 529 57.68 -5.67 25.81
C GLY A 529 58.36 -4.95 24.65
N SER A 530 59.51 -4.30 24.89
CA SER A 530 60.29 -3.62 23.83
C SER A 530 60.91 -4.60 22.83
N LEU A 531 61.41 -5.76 23.33
CA LEU A 531 61.95 -6.82 22.47
C LEU A 531 60.89 -7.43 21.54
N LEU A 532 59.63 -7.55 21.99
CA LEU A 532 58.50 -8.01 21.17
C LEU A 532 57.93 -6.94 20.26
N PHE A 533 57.90 -5.67 20.71
CA PHE A 533 57.34 -4.56 19.97
C PHE A 533 58.12 -4.26 18.68
N THR A 534 59.44 -4.25 18.75
CA THR A 534 60.32 -3.89 17.62
C THR A 534 60.14 -4.81 16.41
N PRO A 535 60.22 -6.15 16.51
CA PRO A 535 60.00 -6.99 15.35
C PRO A 535 58.56 -6.95 14.84
N LEU A 536 57.57 -6.87 15.72
CA LEU A 536 56.18 -6.74 15.29
C LEU A 536 55.93 -5.44 14.48
N LEU A 537 56.54 -4.33 14.93
CA LEU A 537 56.45 -3.05 14.21
C LEU A 537 57.14 -3.10 12.85
N LEU A 538 58.32 -3.78 12.74
CA LEU A 538 59.07 -3.95 11.50
C LEU A 538 58.38 -4.89 10.49
N LEU A 539 57.63 -5.85 10.97
CA LEU A 539 56.85 -6.79 10.11
C LEU A 539 55.53 -6.22 9.64
N LEU A 540 54.99 -5.23 10.37
CA LEU A 540 53.64 -4.66 10.08
C LEU A 540 53.49 -4.09 8.66
N PRO A 541 54.47 -3.35 8.07
CA PRO A 541 54.32 -2.83 6.71
C PRO A 541 54.16 -3.95 5.68
N THR A 542 54.83 -5.06 5.85
CA THR A 542 54.74 -6.24 4.96
C THR A 542 53.37 -6.85 4.98
N THR A 543 52.86 -7.15 6.17
CA THR A 543 51.50 -7.69 6.33
C THR A 543 50.43 -6.71 5.89
N SER A 544 50.61 -5.41 6.13
CA SER A 544 49.67 -4.37 5.68
C SER A 544 49.52 -4.33 4.15
N VAL A 545 50.60 -4.39 3.39
CA VAL A 545 50.53 -4.35 1.92
C VAL A 545 49.85 -5.58 1.36
N PHE A 546 50.12 -6.80 1.88
CA PHE A 546 49.41 -8.01 1.49
C PHE A 546 47.93 -7.92 1.87
N TYR A 547 47.62 -7.44 3.09
CA TYR A 547 46.24 -7.23 3.54
C TYR A 547 45.46 -6.29 2.64
N ILE A 548 46.02 -5.13 2.29
CA ILE A 548 45.39 -4.15 1.42
C ILE A 548 45.09 -4.75 0.04
N PHE A 549 46.08 -5.47 -0.57
CA PHE A 549 45.89 -6.10 -1.87
C PHE A 549 44.73 -7.10 -1.88
N PHE A 550 44.73 -8.07 -0.94
CA PHE A 550 43.66 -9.07 -0.88
C PHE A 550 42.33 -8.48 -0.42
N SER A 551 42.33 -7.43 0.41
CA SER A 551 41.13 -6.70 0.79
C SER A 551 40.47 -5.99 -0.39
N ILE A 552 41.27 -5.36 -1.27
CA ILE A 552 40.75 -4.73 -2.50
C ILE A 552 40.13 -5.81 -3.41
N MET A 553 40.81 -6.96 -3.58
CA MET A 553 40.30 -8.05 -4.42
C MET A 553 38.99 -8.61 -3.89
N ASP A 554 38.92 -8.95 -2.59
CA ASP A 554 37.70 -9.48 -1.97
C ASP A 554 36.56 -8.46 -2.00
N THR A 555 36.85 -7.18 -1.74
CA THR A 555 35.86 -6.09 -1.81
C THR A 555 35.31 -5.92 -3.23
N THR A 556 36.17 -5.97 -4.25
CA THR A 556 35.73 -5.87 -5.65
C THR A 556 34.81 -7.02 -6.05
N ILE A 557 35.12 -8.25 -5.66
CA ILE A 557 34.29 -9.43 -5.90
C ILE A 557 32.93 -9.27 -5.18
N ASN A 558 32.96 -8.87 -3.92
CA ASN A 558 31.72 -8.65 -3.15
C ASN A 558 30.87 -7.51 -3.75
N LEU A 559 31.49 -6.47 -4.30
CA LEU A 559 30.76 -5.39 -5.01
C LEU A 559 30.07 -5.90 -6.26
N VAL A 560 30.72 -6.76 -7.07
CA VAL A 560 30.07 -7.38 -8.24
C VAL A 560 28.88 -8.24 -7.82
N CYS A 561 29.03 -9.08 -6.81
CA CYS A 561 27.92 -9.88 -6.26
C CYS A 561 26.78 -8.98 -5.75
N LEU A 562 27.09 -7.88 -5.05
CA LEU A 562 26.12 -6.93 -4.55
C LEU A 562 25.32 -6.26 -5.70
N LEU A 563 25.98 -5.87 -6.78
CA LEU A 563 25.30 -5.28 -7.95
C LEU A 563 24.29 -6.25 -8.57
N ILE A 564 24.65 -7.54 -8.69
CA ILE A 564 23.72 -8.57 -9.18
C ILE A 564 22.56 -8.74 -8.18
N GLU A 565 22.85 -8.77 -6.89
CA GLU A 565 21.81 -8.89 -5.84
C GLU A 565 20.85 -7.70 -5.83
N VAL A 566 21.35 -6.47 -6.00
CA VAL A 566 20.52 -5.27 -6.16
C VAL A 566 19.61 -5.41 -7.37
N THR A 567 20.12 -5.90 -8.50
CA THR A 567 19.32 -6.12 -9.71
C THR A 567 18.19 -7.13 -9.44
N ILE A 568 18.48 -8.24 -8.79
CA ILE A 568 17.48 -9.25 -8.38
C ILE A 568 16.45 -8.61 -7.45
N SER A 569 16.88 -7.85 -6.44
CA SER A 569 16.00 -7.18 -5.48
C SER A 569 15.09 -6.15 -6.15
N VAL A 570 15.61 -5.39 -7.11
CA VAL A 570 14.83 -4.45 -7.92
C VAL A 570 13.72 -5.19 -8.68
N ILE A 571 14.01 -6.33 -9.31
CA ILE A 571 13.00 -7.14 -10.03
C ILE A 571 11.91 -7.63 -9.08
N HIS A 572 12.27 -8.09 -7.86
CA HIS A 572 11.30 -8.55 -6.88
C HIS A 572 10.40 -7.44 -6.31
N VAL A 573 10.96 -6.24 -6.11
CA VAL A 573 10.31 -5.15 -5.38
C VAL A 573 9.50 -4.25 -6.30
N THR A 574 9.82 -4.20 -7.61
CA THR A 574 9.18 -3.31 -8.58
C THR A 574 7.70 -3.66 -8.77
N PRO A 575 6.76 -2.74 -8.48
CA PRO A 575 5.33 -2.98 -8.62
C PRO A 575 4.86 -2.71 -10.06
N TYR A 576 5.24 -3.55 -11.02
CA TYR A 576 4.99 -3.35 -12.46
C TYR A 576 3.52 -3.05 -12.79
N THR A 577 2.59 -3.77 -12.20
CA THR A 577 1.14 -3.53 -12.43
C THR A 577 0.72 -2.16 -11.93
N LYS A 578 1.22 -1.71 -10.77
CA LYS A 578 0.89 -0.38 -10.24
C LYS A 578 1.42 0.72 -11.15
N ILE A 579 2.64 0.55 -11.68
CA ILE A 579 3.26 1.47 -12.64
C ILE A 579 2.43 1.53 -13.92
N PHE A 580 2.09 0.37 -14.49
CA PHE A 580 1.28 0.29 -15.70
C PHE A 580 -0.12 0.89 -15.50
N LEU A 581 -0.80 0.55 -14.39
CA LEU A 581 -2.12 1.09 -14.07
C LEU A 581 -2.06 2.61 -13.83
N TRP A 582 -1.01 3.12 -13.21
CA TRP A 582 -0.84 4.56 -13.05
C TRP A 582 -0.68 5.27 -14.39
N LEU A 583 0.06 4.67 -15.33
CA LEU A 583 0.25 5.24 -16.67
C LEU A 583 -1.07 5.26 -17.46
N VAL A 584 -1.89 4.21 -17.35
CA VAL A 584 -3.16 4.08 -18.10
C VAL A 584 -4.32 4.77 -17.39
N ARG A 585 -4.40 4.65 -16.05
CA ARG A 585 -5.54 5.15 -15.24
C ARG A 585 -5.06 5.73 -13.91
N PRO A 586 -4.52 6.96 -13.89
CA PRO A 586 -4.01 7.58 -12.66
C PRO A 586 -5.10 7.80 -11.59
N ARG A 587 -6.38 7.89 -12.01
CA ARG A 587 -7.54 8.03 -11.11
C ARG A 587 -7.74 6.88 -10.12
N ARG A 588 -7.08 5.73 -10.34
CA ARG A 588 -7.10 4.58 -9.41
C ARG A 588 -6.21 4.76 -8.18
N PHE A 589 -5.41 5.82 -8.10
CA PHE A 589 -4.48 6.10 -7.01
C PHE A 589 -4.81 7.43 -6.32
N PRO A 590 -5.94 7.51 -5.59
CA PRO A 590 -6.34 8.75 -4.91
C PRO A 590 -5.38 9.07 -3.75
N SER A 591 -5.19 10.37 -3.51
CA SER A 591 -4.30 10.88 -2.45
C SER A 591 -4.87 12.06 -1.68
N GLY A 592 -6.14 12.07 -1.46
CA GLY A 592 -6.84 13.13 -0.77
C GLY A 592 -8.00 13.66 -1.58
N ILE A 593 -8.88 14.41 -0.93
CA ILE A 593 -10.08 15.00 -1.52
C ILE A 593 -10.03 16.52 -1.35
N TRP A 594 -10.69 17.23 -2.27
CA TRP A 594 -10.90 18.66 -2.18
C TRP A 594 -12.27 19.01 -2.77
N LEU A 595 -12.81 20.17 -2.33
CA LEU A 595 -14.10 20.65 -2.74
C LEU A 595 -13.92 21.89 -3.65
N GLU A 596 -14.49 21.83 -4.84
CA GLU A 596 -14.59 22.96 -5.76
C GLU A 596 -15.94 23.65 -5.55
N ILE A 597 -15.93 24.94 -5.22
CA ILE A 597 -17.16 25.72 -5.04
C ILE A 597 -17.70 26.10 -6.41
N ILE A 598 -18.88 25.57 -6.76
CA ILE A 598 -19.55 25.86 -8.06
C ILE A 598 -20.38 27.10 -7.96
N GLY A 599 -21.09 27.32 -6.85
CA GLY A 599 -21.97 28.46 -6.70
C GLY A 599 -22.52 28.66 -5.29
N CYS A 600 -22.97 29.87 -5.03
CA CYS A 600 -23.69 30.22 -3.81
C CYS A 600 -25.02 30.90 -4.23
N GLN A 601 -26.14 30.23 -4.02
CA GLN A 601 -27.46 30.81 -4.23
C GLN A 601 -27.93 31.48 -2.95
N SER A 602 -28.00 32.83 -2.97
CA SER A 602 -28.75 33.57 -1.97
C SER A 602 -30.17 33.76 -2.47
N ASN A 603 -31.17 33.26 -1.75
CA ASN A 603 -32.59 33.51 -2.09
C ASN A 603 -32.91 35.00 -1.87
N SER A 604 -32.62 35.82 -2.87
CA SER A 604 -33.13 37.18 -2.98
C SER A 604 -34.23 37.19 -4.02
N THR A 605 -35.48 37.06 -3.59
CA THR A 605 -36.62 37.54 -4.39
C THR A 605 -36.54 39.05 -4.43
N ALA A 606 -35.83 39.61 -5.40
CA ALA A 606 -35.93 41.02 -5.77
C ALA A 606 -36.66 41.07 -7.10
N SER A 607 -37.86 41.61 -7.06
CA SER A 607 -38.59 42.09 -8.25
C SER A 607 -37.72 43.07 -9.05
N PRO A 608 -37.72 43.02 -10.39
CA PRO A 608 -37.01 43.98 -11.21
C PRO A 608 -37.79 45.29 -11.23
N SER A 609 -37.30 46.33 -10.57
CA SER A 609 -37.67 47.71 -10.88
C SER A 609 -36.54 48.34 -11.69
N THR A 610 -36.82 48.52 -12.98
CA THR A 610 -36.17 49.49 -13.85
C THR A 610 -36.07 50.85 -13.13
N ASP A 611 -34.86 51.43 -13.08
CA ASP A 611 -34.58 52.75 -13.59
C ASP A 611 -33.09 53.09 -13.53
N ILE A 612 -32.69 53.68 -14.64
CA ILE A 612 -31.41 54.27 -14.99
C ILE A 612 -31.26 55.60 -14.22
N THR A 613 -30.10 55.92 -13.66
CA THR A 613 -29.28 57.10 -13.90
C THR A 613 -28.24 57.33 -12.81
N ASP A 614 -27.10 57.62 -13.28
CA ASP A 614 -25.94 58.38 -12.84
C ASP A 614 -25.90 59.06 -11.47
N GLU A 615 -24.74 59.02 -10.91
CA GLU A 615 -23.85 60.03 -10.34
C GLU A 615 -23.27 59.76 -8.95
N MET A 616 -22.00 59.69 -8.96
CA MET A 616 -20.93 60.12 -8.02
C MET A 616 -21.38 61.02 -6.87
N THR A 617 -21.04 60.67 -5.63
CA THR A 617 -20.16 61.41 -4.68
C THR A 617 -20.40 61.05 -3.20
N SER A 618 -19.29 60.76 -2.55
CA SER A 618 -18.82 61.28 -1.23
C SER A 618 -19.60 61.07 0.07
N TYR A 619 -18.94 60.36 0.99
CA TYR A 619 -18.90 60.57 2.47
C TYR A 619 -20.14 61.02 3.24
N LYS A 620 -20.60 60.19 4.17
CA LYS A 620 -20.55 60.48 5.62
C LYS A 620 -21.21 59.39 6.47
N GLU A 621 -20.48 59.09 7.56
CA GLU A 621 -20.94 58.41 8.78
C GLU A 621 -22.27 58.92 9.30
N SER A 622 -23.15 57.99 9.71
CA SER A 622 -23.82 58.12 11.01
C SER A 622 -24.60 56.85 11.37
N LEU A 623 -24.38 56.44 12.59
CA LEU A 623 -25.14 55.45 13.34
C LEU A 623 -26.66 55.61 13.18
N HIS A 624 -27.35 54.49 12.85
CA HIS A 624 -28.58 54.17 13.57
C HIS A 624 -28.82 52.65 13.59
N VAL A 625 -28.92 52.17 14.81
CA VAL A 625 -29.22 50.79 15.22
C VAL A 625 -30.69 50.51 14.95
N LYS A 626 -30.92 49.23 14.60
CA LYS A 626 -32.19 48.48 14.55
C LYS A 626 -32.84 48.40 13.17
N ASP A 627 -32.49 47.27 12.50
CA ASP A 627 -33.57 46.48 11.99
C ASP A 627 -33.21 44.99 11.93
N PHE A 628 -34.12 44.21 12.36
CA PHE A 628 -34.15 42.80 12.65
C PHE A 628 -33.60 41.92 11.53
N ASN A 629 -32.65 41.10 11.88
CA ASN A 629 -32.10 39.94 11.16
C ASN A 629 -33.20 39.07 10.54
N ARG A 630 -33.52 39.25 9.31
CA ARG A 630 -34.02 38.19 8.44
C ARG A 630 -32.80 37.51 7.86
N GLU A 631 -32.24 36.58 8.64
CA GLU A 631 -31.06 35.79 8.27
C GLU A 631 -31.41 34.96 7.01
N LYS A 632 -30.81 35.33 5.89
CA LYS A 632 -30.88 34.59 4.62
C LYS A 632 -30.21 33.24 4.77
N SER A 633 -30.92 32.15 4.51
CA SER A 633 -30.29 30.82 4.34
C SER A 633 -29.46 30.84 3.05
N SER A 634 -28.18 30.56 3.13
CA SER A 634 -27.30 30.44 1.98
C SER A 634 -27.18 28.99 1.57
N ASN A 635 -27.47 28.65 0.32
CA ASN A 635 -27.25 27.34 -0.26
C ASN A 635 -25.89 27.38 -0.96
N LEU A 636 -24.93 26.64 -0.41
CA LEU A 636 -23.59 26.44 -1.00
C LEU A 636 -23.62 25.17 -1.85
N VAL A 637 -23.08 25.23 -3.07
CA VAL A 637 -22.94 24.08 -3.97
C VAL A 637 -21.48 23.85 -4.29
N SER A 638 -21.01 22.64 -4.08
CA SER A 638 -19.62 22.26 -4.35
C SER A 638 -19.53 20.91 -5.07
N ALA A 639 -18.46 20.70 -5.84
CA ALA A 639 -18.12 19.39 -6.40
C ALA A 639 -16.99 18.75 -5.60
N LEU A 640 -17.09 17.45 -5.38
CA LEU A 640 -16.06 16.66 -4.72
C LEU A 640 -15.09 16.11 -5.77
N HIS A 641 -13.82 16.43 -5.60
CA HIS A 641 -12.73 15.95 -6.44
C HIS A 641 -11.70 15.19 -5.61
N SER A 642 -10.96 14.27 -6.26
CA SER A 642 -9.84 13.59 -5.64
C SER A 642 -8.51 13.97 -6.30
N ASN A 643 -7.48 14.16 -5.48
CA ASN A 643 -6.11 14.26 -5.94
C ASN A 643 -5.54 12.89 -6.25
N TYR A 644 -4.50 12.84 -7.11
CA TYR A 644 -3.85 11.61 -7.52
C TYR A 644 -2.40 11.58 -7.07
N LEU A 645 -1.95 10.37 -6.72
CA LEU A 645 -0.57 10.13 -6.32
C LEU A 645 0.38 10.32 -7.50
N SER A 646 1.50 10.98 -7.27
CA SER A 646 2.62 10.97 -8.23
C SER A 646 3.28 9.59 -8.29
N LEU A 647 3.82 9.22 -9.45
CA LEU A 647 4.52 7.94 -9.65
C LEU A 647 5.61 7.70 -8.61
N GLY A 648 6.38 8.74 -8.28
CA GLY A 648 7.42 8.65 -7.26
C GLY A 648 6.91 8.24 -5.87
N LYS A 649 5.74 8.75 -5.47
CA LYS A 649 5.11 8.37 -4.18
C LYS A 649 4.59 6.94 -4.16
N ILE A 650 4.21 6.38 -5.32
CA ILE A 650 3.77 4.98 -5.44
C ILE A 650 4.97 4.03 -5.37
N ILE A 651 6.10 4.40 -5.98
CA ILE A 651 7.29 3.56 -6.13
C ILE A 651 8.18 3.64 -4.88
N SER A 652 8.37 4.83 -4.29
CA SER A 652 9.29 5.08 -3.17
C SER A 652 9.17 4.10 -1.99
N PRO A 653 7.97 3.74 -1.49
CA PRO A 653 7.84 2.81 -0.37
C PRO A 653 8.42 1.42 -0.66
N HIS A 654 8.34 0.97 -1.93
CA HIS A 654 8.82 -0.35 -2.35
C HIS A 654 10.35 -0.42 -2.36
N TYR A 655 11.03 0.66 -2.77
CA TYR A 655 12.49 0.70 -2.83
C TYR A 655 13.17 1.11 -1.52
N LYS A 656 12.42 1.62 -0.55
CA LYS A 656 12.96 2.11 0.72
C LYS A 656 13.82 1.05 1.43
N HIS A 657 13.39 -0.21 1.45
CA HIS A 657 14.15 -1.31 2.06
C HIS A 657 15.44 -1.62 1.32
N VAL A 658 15.45 -1.57 -0.02
CA VAL A 658 16.64 -1.85 -0.82
C VAL A 658 17.71 -0.78 -0.57
N PHE A 659 17.31 0.50 -0.52
CA PHE A 659 18.25 1.61 -0.31
C PHE A 659 18.64 1.82 1.16
N LEU A 660 17.77 1.49 2.13
CA LEU A 660 18.13 1.56 3.55
C LEU A 660 19.14 0.47 3.96
N GLY A 661 19.14 -0.69 3.29
CA GLY A 661 20.17 -1.72 3.49
C GLY A 661 21.58 -1.26 3.12
N VAL A 662 21.70 -0.25 2.26
CA VAL A 662 22.97 0.40 1.82
C VAL A 662 23.19 1.73 2.55
N SER A 663 22.70 1.90 3.77
CA SER A 663 22.79 3.16 4.52
C SER A 663 24.23 3.54 4.88
N GLY A 664 24.51 4.85 4.93
CA GLY A 664 25.83 5.39 5.25
C GLY A 664 26.41 4.97 6.61
N SER A 665 25.58 4.58 7.59
CA SER A 665 26.04 4.02 8.86
C SER A 665 26.70 2.65 8.66
N THR A 666 26.19 1.84 7.74
CA THR A 666 26.76 0.53 7.38
C THR A 666 28.12 0.70 6.69
N ILE A 667 28.25 1.72 5.81
CA ILE A 667 29.51 2.01 5.13
C ILE A 667 30.58 2.45 6.12
N SER A 668 30.23 3.27 7.11
CA SER A 668 31.17 3.72 8.15
C SER A 668 31.67 2.57 9.02
N THR A 669 30.77 1.67 9.46
CA THR A 669 31.16 0.50 10.26
C THR A 669 32.02 -0.49 9.47
N VAL A 670 31.72 -0.67 8.20
CA VAL A 670 32.50 -1.48 7.27
C VAL A 670 33.90 -0.90 7.06
N ALA A 671 34.01 0.41 6.80
CA ALA A 671 35.30 1.09 6.64
C ALA A 671 36.17 0.96 7.90
N HIS A 672 35.57 1.13 9.09
CA HIS A 672 36.25 0.95 10.36
C HIS A 672 36.71 -0.51 10.57
N GLY A 673 35.84 -1.49 10.21
CA GLY A 673 36.21 -2.91 10.26
C GLY A 673 37.39 -3.25 9.38
N ILE A 674 37.46 -2.69 8.15
CA ILE A 674 38.60 -2.87 7.24
C ILE A 674 39.87 -2.33 7.86
N LEU A 675 39.86 -1.13 8.46
CA LEU A 675 41.04 -0.53 9.07
C LEU A 675 41.62 -1.37 10.21
N ILE A 676 40.79 -2.08 10.99
CA ILE A 676 41.20 -2.92 12.11
C ILE A 676 41.52 -4.37 11.67
N GLY A 677 41.27 -4.72 10.40
CA GLY A 677 41.44 -6.08 9.91
C GLY A 677 40.30 -7.03 10.36
N GLN A 678 39.11 -6.49 10.65
CA GLN A 678 37.95 -7.31 10.92
C GLN A 678 37.34 -7.82 9.61
N ARG A 679 36.92 -9.08 9.60
CA ARG A 679 36.23 -9.67 8.45
C ARG A 679 34.89 -8.97 8.26
N MET A 680 34.63 -8.50 7.04
CA MET A 680 33.30 -8.01 6.69
C MET A 680 32.27 -9.13 6.81
N PRO A 681 31.11 -8.90 7.47
CA PRO A 681 30.02 -9.83 7.38
C PRO A 681 29.57 -9.93 5.93
N SER A 682 29.33 -11.13 5.45
CA SER A 682 28.80 -11.38 4.11
C SER A 682 27.43 -10.69 4.01
N MET A 683 27.31 -9.65 3.17
CA MET A 683 26.03 -8.96 2.91
C MET A 683 25.09 -9.74 1.98
N ARG A 684 25.48 -10.97 1.57
CA ARG A 684 24.69 -11.78 0.63
C ARG A 684 23.33 -12.16 1.21
N GLY A 685 22.27 -11.90 0.45
CA GLY A 685 20.90 -12.22 0.83
C GLY A 685 20.23 -11.22 1.79
N THR A 686 20.91 -10.13 2.17
CA THR A 686 20.33 -9.14 3.11
C THR A 686 19.39 -8.17 2.44
N LEU A 687 19.55 -7.94 1.14
CA LEU A 687 18.71 -7.03 0.34
C LEU A 687 17.44 -7.68 -0.19
N LEU A 688 17.35 -9.01 -0.08
CA LEU A 688 16.17 -9.74 -0.54
C LEU A 688 14.98 -9.57 0.41
N PRO A 689 13.74 -9.56 -0.11
CA PRO A 689 12.55 -9.40 0.72
C PRO A 689 12.45 -10.53 1.76
N SER A 690 12.05 -10.16 2.98
CA SER A 690 11.85 -11.11 4.08
C SER A 690 10.69 -12.08 3.75
N PRO A 691 10.72 -13.32 4.29
CA PRO A 691 9.65 -14.29 4.11
C PRO A 691 8.32 -13.74 4.68
N MET A 692 7.23 -14.06 4.01
CA MET A 692 5.90 -13.63 4.43
C MET A 692 5.45 -14.37 5.70
N PRO A 693 4.71 -13.71 6.63
CA PRO A 693 4.29 -14.30 7.90
C PRO A 693 3.49 -15.60 7.77
N TRP A 694 2.72 -15.77 6.67
CA TRP A 694 1.87 -16.94 6.46
C TRP A 694 2.67 -18.24 6.22
N THR A 695 3.96 -18.15 5.92
CA THR A 695 4.83 -19.34 5.72
C THR A 695 5.07 -20.14 6.99
N SER A 696 4.68 -19.63 8.15
CA SER A 696 4.71 -20.37 9.43
C SER A 696 3.44 -21.18 9.73
N MET A 697 2.44 -21.14 8.83
CA MET A 697 1.18 -21.86 8.99
C MET A 697 1.39 -23.37 9.00
N HIS A 698 0.60 -24.09 9.79
CA HIS A 698 0.66 -25.55 9.82
C HIS A 698 0.08 -26.14 8.51
N TYR A 699 0.68 -27.22 7.97
CA TYR A 699 0.28 -27.79 6.66
C TYR A 699 -1.20 -28.22 6.58
N LYS A 700 -1.81 -28.67 7.70
CA LYS A 700 -3.24 -29.01 7.76
C LYS A 700 -4.13 -27.79 7.58
N GLU A 701 -3.73 -26.67 8.15
CA GLU A 701 -4.42 -25.39 8.02
C GLU A 701 -4.30 -24.85 6.58
N TYR A 702 -3.08 -24.90 6.01
CA TYR A 702 -2.86 -24.54 4.63
C TYR A 702 -3.72 -25.38 3.67
N TRP A 703 -3.82 -26.70 3.88
CA TRP A 703 -4.68 -27.57 3.07
C TRP A 703 -6.16 -27.15 3.15
N ARG A 704 -6.67 -26.83 4.36
CA ARG A 704 -8.05 -26.34 4.53
C ARG A 704 -8.27 -25.06 3.73
N VAL A 705 -7.37 -24.09 3.87
CA VAL A 705 -7.46 -22.83 3.12
C VAL A 705 -7.47 -23.08 1.61
N CYS A 706 -6.61 -23.97 1.08
CA CYS A 706 -6.61 -24.37 -0.33
C CYS A 706 -7.95 -24.95 -0.77
N HIS A 707 -8.47 -25.91 -0.01
CA HIS A 707 -9.71 -26.62 -0.32
C HIS A 707 -10.91 -25.67 -0.29
N ASP A 708 -11.05 -24.88 0.78
CA ASP A 708 -12.19 -23.99 1.02
C ASP A 708 -12.20 -22.83 0.00
N SER A 709 -11.02 -22.31 -0.34
CA SER A 709 -10.88 -21.26 -1.37
C SER A 709 -11.32 -21.75 -2.76
N LEU A 710 -11.00 -23.00 -3.12
CA LEU A 710 -11.45 -23.58 -4.39
C LEU A 710 -12.96 -23.87 -4.39
N ILE A 711 -13.51 -24.38 -3.29
CA ILE A 711 -14.96 -24.63 -3.19
C ILE A 711 -15.74 -23.31 -3.31
N ALA A 712 -15.24 -22.23 -2.69
CA ALA A 712 -15.85 -20.92 -2.83
C ALA A 712 -15.89 -20.42 -4.29
N CYS A 713 -14.89 -20.76 -5.11
CA CYS A 713 -14.88 -20.44 -6.53
C CYS A 713 -15.88 -21.26 -7.37
N PHE A 714 -16.30 -22.45 -6.89
CA PHE A 714 -17.27 -23.32 -7.59
C PHE A 714 -18.73 -23.10 -7.11
N ARG A 715 -18.95 -22.34 -6.06
CA ARG A 715 -20.28 -21.89 -5.60
C ARG A 715 -20.70 -20.60 -6.32
#